data_396f26bf630f6271b1a3b36c3824cd03
#
_entry.id   396f26bf630f6271b1a3b36c3824cd03
#
_cell.length_a   1.000
_cell.length_b   1.000
_cell.length_c   1.000
_cell.angle_alpha   90.00
_cell.angle_beta   90.00
_cell.angle_gamma   90.00
#
_symmetry.space_group_name_H-M   'P 1'
#
loop_
_entity.id
_entity.type
_entity.pdbx_description
1 polymer ?
#
loop_
_entity_poly.entity_id
_entity_poly.type
_entity_poly.pdbx_seq_one_letter_code
_entity_poly.pdbx_strand_id
1 'polypeptide(L)'
;MQQTRAGVPVAPLATPARLRATLRAVPIWAWVWALTGLAAALRVYHLGAESFWFDETDILSQARAPLGDVLAGFLHAGENGPLYTLLLWAWVRLVGSGEAAVRLLPLGFGVATIPVIYYTGKRLVNAPLGLLAAALLAVSPFHIWHSQDAKMYTLVVLLTLSSTALYLLALERNTARWWAAYVLVTWMALVSHSMAALILAAQLLATPLLWTRANAMDRRANRRRWMVAMAVLAVPFLPIALLRAAAFVGGNLNVNWHRAVSAGEILRVLFVKFALNEAPPPWEAVGAGVAGALFALGAWPWPGTQRRTWAAVVLLGALPIAGLYALSLRVPLFEPRYLIIVLPFYLLFVALGLLRLGRRAPGVAVAVGVALLGVQGLALATVNYSAAPQKEEWRQALDYVRQHVRGRDVIIVHPGYLTTAVEQYYAPAGDVPTVPVWAVPYLNTAGFGPPDLAAWLKSKITDHERVWIITSPGRTERDDPQGVVLGFFEGRSYPNPRYYQFDVQRFIGVSVTGYAFNGQPDSWFPQPVYPQLVRYPGGFQFQGSIYEMRGPQDDVLPPATWLPVTLYWRFKEPPTPDQDYIISLRLLDTQGKEWAAYDQAPLNGLRPTLTFPAEQTIIDYADLFVPGNAPPGLYHLNLQVWPRCQAGVCWDAAQPRRHAGPPLAPPLPLVHPITVRP
;
A
#
# COMPACT_ATOMS: atom_id res chain seq x y z
N MET A 1 -0.05 70.57 23.05
CA MET A 1 -0.71 69.31 23.42
C MET A 1 0.09 68.13 22.89
N GLN A 2 1.02 67.63 23.71
CA GLN A 2 1.81 66.39 23.41
C GLN A 2 1.09 65.21 23.99
N GLN A 3 0.59 64.32 23.16
CA GLN A 3 0.07 62.99 23.58
C GLN A 3 1.22 62.02 23.74
N THR A 4 1.53 61.68 24.96
CA THR A 4 2.42 60.58 25.36
C THR A 4 1.77 59.24 25.01
N ARG A 5 2.34 58.53 24.05
CA ARG A 5 1.99 57.11 23.76
C ARG A 5 2.53 56.25 24.91
N ALA A 6 1.62 55.67 25.67
CA ALA A 6 1.94 54.65 26.66
C ALA A 6 2.42 53.38 25.94
N GLY A 7 3.67 53.03 26.15
CA GLY A 7 4.23 51.77 25.65
C GLY A 7 3.62 50.55 26.37
N VAL A 8 3.13 49.61 25.59
CA VAL A 8 2.68 48.31 26.12
C VAL A 8 3.91 47.60 26.73
N PRO A 9 3.87 47.17 27.99
CA PRO A 9 5.01 46.47 28.59
C PRO A 9 5.19 45.10 27.93
N VAL A 10 6.29 44.95 27.21
CA VAL A 10 6.75 43.65 26.70
C VAL A 10 7.19 42.84 27.93
N ALA A 11 6.49 41.73 28.19
CA ALA A 11 6.87 40.83 29.28
C ALA A 11 8.31 40.31 29.02
N PRO A 12 9.19 40.33 30.04
CA PRO A 12 10.57 39.88 29.85
C PRO A 12 10.59 38.38 29.51
N LEU A 13 11.31 38.04 28.43
CA LEU A 13 11.57 36.66 28.04
C LEU A 13 12.14 35.91 29.25
N ALA A 14 11.52 34.78 29.58
CA ALA A 14 11.90 33.97 30.73
C ALA A 14 13.38 33.59 30.64
N THR A 15 14.17 33.90 31.66
CA THR A 15 15.60 33.51 31.69
C THR A 15 15.73 31.98 31.61
N PRO A 16 16.84 31.46 31.03
CA PRO A 16 17.05 29.99 30.90
C PRO A 16 16.95 29.23 32.24
N ALA A 17 17.25 29.90 33.36
CA ALA A 17 17.11 29.32 34.69
C ALA A 17 15.62 29.19 35.13
N ARG A 18 14.78 30.19 34.83
CA ARG A 18 13.34 30.11 35.10
C ARG A 18 12.67 29.06 34.23
N LEU A 19 13.02 28.98 32.95
CA LEU A 19 12.50 27.94 32.06
C LEU A 19 12.84 26.56 32.56
N ARG A 20 14.10 26.32 32.98
CA ARG A 20 14.53 25.03 33.59
C ARG A 20 13.78 24.70 34.90
N ALA A 21 13.50 25.69 35.74
CA ALA A 21 12.75 25.52 36.97
C ALA A 21 11.30 25.14 36.68
N THR A 22 10.64 25.84 35.74
CA THR A 22 9.26 25.55 35.31
C THR A 22 9.15 24.15 34.68
N LEU A 23 10.09 23.77 33.79
CA LEU A 23 10.09 22.44 33.17
C LEU A 23 10.31 21.32 34.19
N ARG A 24 11.08 21.54 35.27
CA ARG A 24 11.27 20.57 36.37
C ARG A 24 10.04 20.46 37.28
N ALA A 25 9.18 21.46 37.33
CA ALA A 25 7.94 21.44 38.12
C ALA A 25 6.83 20.63 37.42
N VAL A 26 6.93 20.41 36.10
CA VAL A 26 5.93 19.62 35.36
C VAL A 26 6.07 18.14 35.74
N PRO A 27 5.01 17.49 36.22
CA PRO A 27 5.05 16.10 36.61
C PRO A 27 5.29 15.20 35.37
N ILE A 28 6.05 14.12 35.53
CA ILE A 28 6.47 13.23 34.43
C ILE A 28 5.27 12.67 33.65
N TRP A 29 4.14 12.40 34.31
CA TRP A 29 2.94 11.91 33.62
C TRP A 29 2.39 12.92 32.59
N ALA A 30 2.54 14.22 32.82
CA ALA A 30 2.11 15.24 31.87
C ALA A 30 2.96 15.18 30.59
N TRP A 31 4.25 14.94 30.71
CA TRP A 31 5.14 14.69 29.55
C TRP A 31 4.77 13.43 28.77
N VAL A 32 4.41 12.35 29.47
CA VAL A 32 3.98 11.10 28.81
C VAL A 32 2.69 11.35 28.01
N TRP A 33 1.71 12.08 28.58
CA TRP A 33 0.48 12.41 27.87
C TRP A 33 0.70 13.40 26.72
N ALA A 34 1.59 14.37 26.88
CA ALA A 34 1.98 15.27 25.79
C ALA A 34 2.61 14.51 24.61
N LEU A 35 3.51 13.57 24.91
CA LEU A 35 4.09 12.69 23.88
C LEU A 35 3.06 11.75 23.23
N THR A 36 2.09 11.28 24.02
CA THR A 36 0.98 10.46 23.50
C THR A 36 0.09 11.29 22.55
N GLY A 37 -0.21 12.53 22.92
CA GLY A 37 -0.95 13.48 22.06
C GLY A 37 -0.19 13.82 20.78
N LEU A 38 1.12 14.09 20.87
CA LEU A 38 1.99 14.28 19.69
C LEU A 38 1.98 13.05 18.79
N ALA A 39 2.12 11.85 19.38
CA ALA A 39 2.08 10.61 18.64
C ALA A 39 0.75 10.39 17.92
N ALA A 40 -0.38 10.74 18.55
CA ALA A 40 -1.70 10.69 17.94
C ALA A 40 -1.80 11.68 16.77
N ALA A 41 -1.38 12.93 16.96
CA ALA A 41 -1.43 13.96 15.92
C ALA A 41 -0.63 13.56 14.66
N LEU A 42 0.61 13.07 14.86
CA LEU A 42 1.45 12.61 13.74
C LEU A 42 0.83 11.42 13.00
N ARG A 43 0.15 10.51 13.70
CA ARG A 43 -0.45 9.32 13.08
C ARG A 43 -1.80 9.58 12.43
N VAL A 44 -2.53 10.61 12.85
CA VAL A 44 -3.80 11.03 12.23
C VAL A 44 -3.53 11.79 10.93
N TYR A 45 -2.43 12.54 10.88
CA TYR A 45 -2.06 13.30 9.67
C TYR A 45 -1.87 12.36 8.47
N HIS A 46 -2.47 12.66 7.34
CA HIS A 46 -2.46 11.88 6.09
C HIS A 46 -3.08 10.45 6.17
N LEU A 47 -3.83 10.12 7.22
CA LEU A 47 -4.31 8.75 7.48
C LEU A 47 -5.14 8.13 6.33
N GLY A 48 -5.95 8.93 5.63
CA GLY A 48 -6.81 8.49 4.52
C GLY A 48 -6.35 8.95 3.14
N ALA A 49 -5.15 9.54 3.02
CA ALA A 49 -4.70 10.13 1.76
C ALA A 49 -4.44 9.07 0.66
N GLU A 50 -3.83 7.97 1.02
CA GLU A 50 -3.49 6.89 0.09
C GLU A 50 -4.58 5.80 0.06
N SER A 51 -4.75 5.17 -1.11
CA SER A 51 -5.59 3.98 -1.25
C SER A 51 -5.09 2.83 -0.36
N PHE A 52 -5.94 1.85 -0.09
CA PHE A 52 -5.48 0.59 0.47
C PHE A 52 -4.55 -0.10 -0.52
N TRP A 53 -3.46 -0.67 -0.05
CA TRP A 53 -2.67 -1.61 -0.81
C TRP A 53 -3.21 -3.03 -0.62
N PHE A 54 -2.70 -4.00 -1.39
CA PHE A 54 -3.25 -5.35 -1.43
C PHE A 54 -3.42 -6.00 -0.04
N ASP A 55 -2.40 -5.92 0.82
CA ASP A 55 -2.49 -6.55 2.15
C ASP A 55 -3.60 -5.92 3.04
N GLU A 56 -3.92 -4.63 2.84
CA GLU A 56 -5.02 -3.97 3.57
C GLU A 56 -6.38 -4.40 3.01
N THR A 57 -6.51 -4.56 1.68
CA THR A 57 -7.76 -5.04 1.08
C THR A 57 -8.04 -6.49 1.41
N ASP A 58 -7.00 -7.34 1.47
CA ASP A 58 -7.09 -8.74 1.86
C ASP A 58 -7.63 -8.89 3.29
N ILE A 59 -7.01 -8.23 4.27
CA ILE A 59 -7.48 -8.31 5.67
C ILE A 59 -8.85 -7.68 5.86
N LEU A 60 -9.18 -6.63 5.10
CA LEU A 60 -10.50 -6.01 5.13
C LEU A 60 -11.58 -6.96 4.56
N SER A 61 -11.28 -7.67 3.48
CA SER A 61 -12.15 -8.71 2.92
C SER A 61 -12.43 -9.81 3.96
N GLN A 62 -11.39 -10.32 4.62
CA GLN A 62 -11.53 -11.28 5.71
C GLN A 62 -12.39 -10.73 6.87
N ALA A 63 -12.21 -9.47 7.25
CA ALA A 63 -12.99 -8.83 8.31
C ALA A 63 -14.46 -8.56 7.93
N ARG A 64 -14.80 -8.56 6.65
CA ARG A 64 -16.20 -8.47 6.18
C ARG A 64 -16.93 -9.80 6.18
N ALA A 65 -16.22 -10.90 6.26
CA ALA A 65 -16.79 -12.24 6.29
C ALA A 65 -17.75 -12.44 7.49
N PRO A 66 -18.64 -13.44 7.45
CA PRO A 66 -19.46 -13.82 8.58
C PRO A 66 -18.64 -14.11 9.83
N LEU A 67 -19.16 -13.80 11.02
CA LEU A 67 -18.42 -13.99 12.29
C LEU A 67 -17.92 -15.43 12.46
N GLY A 68 -18.70 -16.42 12.02
CA GLY A 68 -18.30 -17.82 12.06
C GLY A 68 -16.98 -18.10 11.33
N ASP A 69 -16.82 -17.53 10.14
CA ASP A 69 -15.62 -17.71 9.32
C ASP A 69 -14.40 -17.01 9.95
N VAL A 70 -14.61 -15.79 10.50
CA VAL A 70 -13.58 -15.08 11.26
C VAL A 70 -13.12 -15.87 12.48
N LEU A 71 -14.07 -16.47 13.22
CA LEU A 71 -13.76 -17.30 14.40
C LEU A 71 -13.09 -18.62 14.00
N ALA A 72 -13.47 -19.22 12.87
CA ALA A 72 -12.81 -20.41 12.35
C ALA A 72 -11.31 -20.18 12.10
N GLY A 73 -10.89 -18.95 11.78
CA GLY A 73 -9.49 -18.56 11.65
C GLY A 73 -8.64 -18.85 12.88
N PHE A 74 -9.21 -18.91 14.09
CA PHE A 74 -8.50 -19.31 15.33
C PHE A 74 -8.12 -20.80 15.36
N LEU A 75 -8.81 -21.63 14.58
CA LEU A 75 -8.54 -23.07 14.48
C LEU A 75 -7.55 -23.42 13.38
N HIS A 76 -7.30 -22.48 12.47
CA HIS A 76 -6.33 -22.68 11.41
C HIS A 76 -4.96 -22.15 11.84
N ALA A 77 -3.92 -22.90 11.58
CA ALA A 77 -2.53 -22.46 11.79
C ALA A 77 -2.15 -21.37 10.76
N GLY A 78 -3.04 -20.38 10.61
CA GLY A 78 -2.98 -19.33 9.60
C GLY A 78 -1.76 -18.45 9.66
N GLU A 79 -1.56 -17.71 8.60
CA GLU A 79 -0.40 -16.84 8.40
C GLU A 79 -0.47 -15.57 9.24
N ASN A 80 -1.63 -14.96 9.32
CA ASN A 80 -1.90 -13.75 10.09
C ASN A 80 -2.83 -14.07 11.25
N GLY A 81 -2.46 -13.61 12.44
CA GLY A 81 -3.18 -13.95 13.65
C GLY A 81 -4.64 -13.46 13.66
N PRO A 82 -5.56 -14.35 13.98
CA PRO A 82 -7.00 -14.09 13.86
C PRO A 82 -7.52 -13.02 14.83
N LEU A 83 -6.78 -12.68 15.89
CA LEU A 83 -7.22 -11.66 16.84
C LEU A 83 -7.38 -10.29 16.17
N TYR A 84 -6.43 -9.89 15.31
CA TYR A 84 -6.56 -8.60 14.61
C TYR A 84 -7.74 -8.59 13.66
N THR A 85 -7.97 -9.68 12.92
CA THR A 85 -9.13 -9.82 12.02
C THR A 85 -10.45 -9.72 12.80
N LEU A 86 -10.54 -10.32 13.97
CA LEU A 86 -11.73 -10.22 14.84
C LEU A 86 -11.94 -8.80 15.36
N LEU A 87 -10.87 -8.12 15.79
CA LEU A 87 -10.95 -6.72 16.21
C LEU A 87 -11.37 -5.81 15.05
N LEU A 88 -10.83 -6.05 13.86
CA LEU A 88 -11.18 -5.31 12.66
C LEU A 88 -12.62 -5.62 12.22
N TRP A 89 -13.09 -6.87 12.35
CA TRP A 89 -14.47 -7.26 12.10
C TRP A 89 -15.47 -6.44 12.92
N ALA A 90 -15.20 -6.28 14.21
CA ALA A 90 -16.02 -5.44 15.09
C ALA A 90 -15.88 -3.95 14.73
N TRP A 91 -14.65 -3.51 14.45
CA TRP A 91 -14.33 -2.11 14.18
C TRP A 91 -15.03 -1.58 12.92
N VAL A 92 -14.97 -2.31 11.80
CA VAL A 92 -15.58 -1.86 10.53
C VAL A 92 -17.10 -1.77 10.61
N ARG A 93 -17.74 -2.54 11.49
CA ARG A 93 -19.19 -2.45 11.74
C ARG A 93 -19.60 -1.26 12.60
N LEU A 94 -18.66 -0.75 13.41
CA LEU A 94 -18.89 0.40 14.29
C LEU A 94 -18.51 1.73 13.63
N VAL A 95 -17.41 1.75 12.89
CA VAL A 95 -16.77 3.00 12.41
C VAL A 95 -16.84 3.13 10.88
N GLY A 96 -17.04 2.00 10.17
CA GLY A 96 -17.06 1.96 8.70
C GLY A 96 -15.77 1.40 8.11
N SER A 97 -15.77 1.27 6.78
CA SER A 97 -14.73 0.54 6.00
C SER A 97 -13.93 1.43 5.05
N GLY A 98 -13.98 2.75 5.19
CA GLY A 98 -13.13 3.68 4.44
C GLY A 98 -11.69 3.68 4.97
N GLU A 99 -10.74 4.15 4.18
CA GLU A 99 -9.31 4.08 4.47
C GLU A 99 -8.93 4.68 5.84
N ALA A 100 -9.38 5.89 6.12
CA ALA A 100 -9.11 6.53 7.40
C ALA A 100 -9.76 5.75 8.56
N ALA A 101 -11.02 5.31 8.39
CA ALA A 101 -11.76 4.59 9.41
C ALA A 101 -11.09 3.28 9.80
N VAL A 102 -10.66 2.49 8.82
CA VAL A 102 -9.98 1.20 9.02
C VAL A 102 -8.61 1.40 9.69
N ARG A 103 -7.85 2.41 9.27
CA ARG A 103 -6.52 2.71 9.80
C ARG A 103 -6.52 3.35 11.20
N LEU A 104 -7.66 3.85 11.68
CA LEU A 104 -7.79 4.32 13.07
C LEU A 104 -7.56 3.19 14.09
N LEU A 105 -7.87 1.94 13.75
CA LEU A 105 -7.66 0.82 14.66
C LEU A 105 -6.16 0.56 14.96
N PRO A 106 -5.28 0.31 13.97
CA PRO A 106 -3.85 0.16 14.21
C PRO A 106 -3.21 1.45 14.73
N LEU A 107 -3.70 2.63 14.36
CA LEU A 107 -3.28 3.90 14.93
C LEU A 107 -3.49 3.94 16.44
N GLY A 108 -4.66 3.53 16.93
CA GLY A 108 -4.97 3.45 18.35
C GLY A 108 -3.97 2.58 19.13
N PHE A 109 -3.62 1.42 18.58
CA PHE A 109 -2.59 0.54 19.18
C PHE A 109 -1.20 1.19 19.16
N GLY A 110 -0.84 1.87 18.06
CA GLY A 110 0.42 2.59 17.96
C GLY A 110 0.55 3.72 18.99
N VAL A 111 -0.52 4.47 19.22
CA VAL A 111 -0.57 5.53 20.26
C VAL A 111 -0.51 4.92 21.65
N ALA A 112 -1.24 3.84 21.91
CA ALA A 112 -1.23 3.16 23.21
C ALA A 112 0.15 2.58 23.58
N THR A 113 1.02 2.33 22.60
CA THR A 113 2.39 1.83 22.85
C THR A 113 3.28 2.90 23.52
N ILE A 114 2.98 4.20 23.40
CA ILE A 114 3.79 5.29 23.98
C ILE A 114 3.86 5.23 25.52
N PRO A 115 2.76 5.17 26.27
CA PRO A 115 2.84 5.01 27.71
C PRO A 115 3.43 3.67 28.15
N VAL A 116 3.28 2.60 27.33
CA VAL A 116 3.82 1.28 27.65
C VAL A 116 5.35 1.26 27.55
N ILE A 117 5.95 1.86 26.50
CA ILE A 117 7.42 1.95 26.39
C ILE A 117 8.01 2.84 27.51
N TYR A 118 7.33 3.92 27.88
CA TYR A 118 7.73 4.71 29.03
C TYR A 118 7.78 3.85 30.29
N TYR A 119 6.69 3.13 30.58
CA TYR A 119 6.59 2.28 31.76
C TYR A 119 7.67 1.17 31.75
N THR A 120 7.89 0.53 30.63
CA THR A 120 8.89 -0.53 30.45
C THR A 120 10.31 0.02 30.68
N GLY A 121 10.68 1.12 30.06
CA GLY A 121 11.98 1.76 30.22
C GLY A 121 12.23 2.24 31.67
N LYS A 122 11.19 2.81 32.29
CA LYS A 122 11.22 3.20 33.71
C LYS A 122 11.49 1.99 34.62
N ARG A 123 10.84 0.86 34.33
CA ARG A 123 11.03 -0.39 35.09
C ARG A 123 12.38 -1.04 34.86
N LEU A 124 12.86 -1.04 33.65
CA LEU A 124 14.15 -1.64 33.30
C LEU A 124 15.32 -0.86 33.92
N VAL A 125 15.27 0.48 33.86
CA VAL A 125 16.38 1.33 34.30
C VAL A 125 15.91 2.52 35.16
N ASN A 126 15.19 3.51 34.55
CA ASN A 126 14.72 4.72 35.25
C ASN A 126 13.71 5.51 34.40
N ALA A 127 13.05 6.49 35.02
CA ALA A 127 12.05 7.32 34.36
C ALA A 127 12.58 8.18 33.19
N PRO A 128 13.78 8.80 33.27
CA PRO A 128 14.35 9.52 32.13
C PRO A 128 14.55 8.65 30.88
N LEU A 129 15.01 7.38 31.04
CA LEU A 129 15.13 6.46 29.94
C LEU A 129 13.77 6.15 29.30
N GLY A 130 12.76 5.88 30.16
CA GLY A 130 11.41 5.61 29.66
C GLY A 130 10.84 6.79 28.88
N LEU A 131 11.01 8.03 29.40
CA LEU A 131 10.51 9.24 28.75
C LEU A 131 11.18 9.49 27.39
N LEU A 132 12.51 9.31 27.33
CA LEU A 132 13.25 9.51 26.08
C LEU A 132 12.90 8.44 25.05
N ALA A 133 12.76 7.17 25.47
CA ALA A 133 12.32 6.09 24.59
C ALA A 133 10.87 6.35 24.06
N ALA A 134 9.98 6.87 24.92
CA ALA A 134 8.62 7.27 24.51
C ALA A 134 8.65 8.43 23.50
N ALA A 135 9.54 9.41 23.69
CA ALA A 135 9.72 10.50 22.74
C ALA A 135 10.22 10.00 21.38
N LEU A 136 11.22 9.14 21.35
CA LEU A 136 11.74 8.54 20.12
C LEU A 136 10.67 7.70 19.40
N LEU A 137 9.87 6.92 20.14
CA LEU A 137 8.80 6.12 19.55
C LEU A 137 7.65 6.99 19.02
N ALA A 138 7.34 8.11 19.71
CA ALA A 138 6.30 9.03 19.28
C ALA A 138 6.54 9.58 17.88
N VAL A 139 7.81 9.88 17.55
CA VAL A 139 8.22 10.47 16.26
C VAL A 139 8.87 9.44 15.31
N SER A 140 8.93 8.15 15.66
CA SER A 140 9.56 7.11 14.85
C SER A 140 8.85 6.95 13.50
N PRO A 141 9.51 7.25 12.35
CA PRO A 141 8.89 7.14 11.03
C PRO A 141 8.43 5.71 10.71
N PHE A 142 9.24 4.70 11.06
CA PHE A 142 8.89 3.29 10.86
C PHE A 142 7.65 2.87 11.66
N HIS A 143 7.53 3.30 12.92
CA HIS A 143 6.37 2.98 13.73
C HIS A 143 5.12 3.77 13.30
N ILE A 144 5.28 5.02 12.83
CA ILE A 144 4.20 5.83 12.26
C ILE A 144 3.67 5.16 11.00
N TRP A 145 4.55 4.73 10.08
CA TRP A 145 4.17 4.02 8.86
C TRP A 145 3.26 2.83 9.18
N HIS A 146 3.69 1.95 10.09
CA HIS A 146 2.89 0.78 10.49
C HIS A 146 1.69 1.10 11.36
N SER A 147 1.59 2.31 11.92
CA SER A 147 0.37 2.80 12.58
C SER A 147 -0.68 3.29 11.58
N GLN A 148 -0.27 3.62 10.35
CA GLN A 148 -1.11 4.02 9.23
C GLN A 148 -1.31 2.89 8.22
N ASP A 149 -1.09 1.66 8.65
CA ASP A 149 -1.25 0.44 7.85
C ASP A 149 -2.27 -0.47 8.54
N ALA A 150 -3.34 -0.85 7.83
CA ALA A 150 -4.43 -1.67 8.37
C ALA A 150 -4.01 -3.13 8.59
N LYS A 151 -2.91 -3.32 9.30
CA LYS A 151 -2.33 -4.62 9.66
C LYS A 151 -2.04 -4.70 11.16
N MET A 152 -1.79 -5.89 11.66
CA MET A 152 -1.62 -6.20 13.08
C MET A 152 -0.31 -5.73 13.72
N TYR A 153 0.59 -5.08 12.97
CA TYR A 153 1.96 -4.80 13.43
C TYR A 153 2.04 -3.96 14.69
N THR A 154 1.27 -2.87 14.78
CA THR A 154 1.24 -2.04 15.99
C THR A 154 0.56 -2.72 17.17
N LEU A 155 -0.45 -3.58 16.92
CA LEU A 155 -1.06 -4.42 17.95
C LEU A 155 -0.02 -5.38 18.55
N VAL A 156 0.75 -6.05 17.70
CA VAL A 156 1.78 -7.00 18.15
C VAL A 156 2.88 -6.30 18.96
N VAL A 157 3.31 -5.10 18.53
CA VAL A 157 4.27 -4.29 19.31
C VAL A 157 3.70 -3.93 20.66
N LEU A 158 2.48 -3.43 20.72
CA LEU A 158 1.79 -3.10 21.97
C LEU A 158 1.71 -4.32 22.90
N LEU A 159 1.28 -5.46 22.39
CA LEU A 159 1.07 -6.67 23.19
C LEU A 159 2.38 -7.30 23.64
N THR A 160 3.40 -7.41 22.78
CA THR A 160 4.70 -7.98 23.15
C THR A 160 5.46 -7.10 24.15
N LEU A 161 5.39 -5.78 24.00
CA LEU A 161 5.96 -4.85 24.96
C LEU A 161 5.20 -4.86 26.28
N SER A 162 3.85 -4.90 26.25
CA SER A 162 3.01 -5.04 27.44
C SER A 162 3.25 -6.38 28.16
N SER A 163 3.39 -7.49 27.40
CA SER A 163 3.78 -8.78 27.94
C SER A 163 5.11 -8.69 28.70
N THR A 164 6.11 -8.02 28.11
CA THR A 164 7.41 -7.82 28.77
C THR A 164 7.29 -6.99 30.05
N ALA A 165 6.53 -5.91 30.02
CA ALA A 165 6.27 -5.07 31.19
C ALA A 165 5.54 -5.82 32.32
N LEU A 166 4.53 -6.62 31.95
CA LEU A 166 3.76 -7.45 32.87
C LEU A 166 4.60 -8.61 33.43
N TYR A 167 5.50 -9.19 32.60
CA TYR A 167 6.44 -10.22 33.05
C TYR A 167 7.36 -9.68 34.17
N LEU A 168 7.95 -8.50 33.97
CA LEU A 168 8.75 -7.83 35.01
C LEU A 168 7.93 -7.57 36.27
N LEU A 169 6.70 -7.08 36.12
CA LEU A 169 5.81 -6.80 37.22
C LEU A 169 5.36 -8.07 37.96
N ALA A 170 5.10 -9.16 37.24
CA ALA A 170 4.77 -10.46 37.81
C ALA A 170 5.92 -11.04 38.62
N LEU A 171 7.18 -10.92 38.15
CA LEU A 171 8.37 -11.33 38.90
C LEU A 171 8.54 -10.49 40.17
N GLU A 172 8.33 -9.17 40.11
CA GLU A 172 8.52 -8.25 41.25
C GLU A 172 7.42 -8.37 42.31
N ARG A 173 6.16 -8.43 41.89
CA ARG A 173 4.99 -8.40 42.78
C ARG A 173 4.54 -9.79 43.22
N ASN A 174 4.81 -10.81 42.41
CA ASN A 174 4.47 -12.20 42.66
C ASN A 174 3.02 -12.46 43.12
N THR A 175 2.03 -11.86 42.43
CA THR A 175 0.61 -12.10 42.71
C THR A 175 -0.06 -12.77 41.54
N ALA A 176 -1.09 -13.58 41.80
CA ALA A 176 -1.82 -14.31 40.75
C ALA A 176 -2.36 -13.40 39.64
N ARG A 177 -2.85 -12.18 40.02
CA ARG A 177 -3.40 -11.21 39.05
C ARG A 177 -2.37 -10.76 37.99
N TRP A 178 -1.10 -10.55 38.40
CA TRP A 178 -0.07 -10.11 37.44
C TRP A 178 0.40 -11.26 36.55
N TRP A 179 0.46 -12.47 37.10
CA TRP A 179 0.75 -13.66 36.29
C TRP A 179 -0.40 -13.94 35.30
N ALA A 180 -1.67 -13.81 35.70
CA ALA A 180 -2.82 -13.97 34.84
C ALA A 180 -2.83 -12.88 33.72
N ALA A 181 -2.57 -11.62 34.07
CA ALA A 181 -2.46 -10.53 33.08
C ALA A 181 -1.32 -10.78 32.09
N TYR A 182 -0.17 -11.24 32.55
CA TYR A 182 0.95 -11.64 31.67
C TYR A 182 0.55 -12.75 30.70
N VAL A 183 -0.08 -13.82 31.20
CA VAL A 183 -0.55 -14.95 30.38
C VAL A 183 -1.55 -14.48 29.32
N LEU A 184 -2.56 -13.71 29.75
CA LEU A 184 -3.60 -13.20 28.83
C LEU A 184 -3.02 -12.35 27.71
N VAL A 185 -2.17 -11.36 28.05
CA VAL A 185 -1.58 -10.46 27.05
C VAL A 185 -0.60 -11.20 26.15
N THR A 186 0.11 -12.18 26.67
CA THR A 186 1.02 -13.01 25.86
C THR A 186 0.24 -13.90 24.90
N TRP A 187 -0.91 -14.47 25.32
CA TRP A 187 -1.81 -15.18 24.41
C TRP A 187 -2.34 -14.27 23.30
N MET A 188 -2.79 -13.09 23.67
CA MET A 188 -3.24 -12.10 22.66
C MET A 188 -2.12 -11.78 21.66
N ALA A 189 -0.86 -11.64 22.12
CA ALA A 189 0.28 -11.42 21.24
C ALA A 189 0.51 -12.60 20.27
N LEU A 190 0.49 -13.83 20.79
CA LEU A 190 0.71 -15.06 20.01
C LEU A 190 -0.38 -15.31 18.97
N VAL A 191 -1.66 -15.03 19.30
CA VAL A 191 -2.78 -15.14 18.35
C VAL A 191 -2.89 -13.91 17.42
N SER A 192 -2.12 -12.85 17.67
CA SER A 192 -2.02 -11.71 16.75
C SER A 192 -0.95 -11.91 15.68
N HIS A 193 0.18 -12.53 16.02
CA HIS A 193 1.26 -12.81 15.06
C HIS A 193 2.25 -13.84 15.60
N SER A 194 2.61 -14.82 14.79
CA SER A 194 3.51 -15.91 15.18
C SER A 194 4.89 -15.44 15.66
N MET A 195 5.38 -14.30 15.15
CA MET A 195 6.67 -13.72 15.57
C MET A 195 6.69 -13.32 17.07
N ALA A 196 5.54 -13.13 17.71
CA ALA A 196 5.48 -12.90 19.15
C ALA A 196 6.09 -14.07 19.97
N ALA A 197 6.14 -15.28 19.41
CA ALA A 197 6.80 -16.43 20.03
C ALA A 197 8.31 -16.20 20.24
N LEU A 198 8.96 -15.40 19.40
CA LEU A 198 10.37 -15.04 19.54
C LEU A 198 10.61 -14.16 20.78
N ILE A 199 9.67 -13.26 21.09
CA ILE A 199 9.74 -12.45 22.33
C ILE A 199 9.49 -13.34 23.55
N LEU A 200 8.53 -14.28 23.50
CA LEU A 200 8.31 -15.25 24.57
C LEU A 200 9.56 -16.09 24.81
N ALA A 201 10.19 -16.61 23.75
CA ALA A 201 11.47 -17.35 23.86
C ALA A 201 12.57 -16.49 24.50
N ALA A 202 12.66 -15.21 24.09
CA ALA A 202 13.62 -14.28 24.69
C ALA A 202 13.34 -14.01 26.18
N GLN A 203 12.07 -13.88 26.60
CA GLN A 203 11.66 -13.76 28.00
C GLN A 203 12.06 -15.01 28.80
N LEU A 204 11.82 -16.20 28.26
CA LEU A 204 12.20 -17.47 28.91
C LEU A 204 13.70 -17.56 29.12
N LEU A 205 14.49 -17.25 28.10
CA LEU A 205 15.98 -17.27 28.20
C LEU A 205 16.51 -16.15 29.08
N ALA A 206 15.84 -15.00 29.17
CA ALA A 206 16.19 -13.90 30.05
C ALA A 206 15.77 -14.16 31.53
N THR A 207 14.91 -15.14 31.79
CA THR A 207 14.39 -15.43 33.14
C THR A 207 15.49 -15.57 34.21
N PRO A 208 16.58 -16.34 34.03
CA PRO A 208 17.64 -16.45 35.04
C PRO A 208 18.28 -15.09 35.37
N LEU A 209 18.39 -14.20 34.38
CA LEU A 209 18.95 -12.86 34.55
C LEU A 209 18.00 -11.92 35.30
N LEU A 210 16.70 -12.06 35.04
CA LEU A 210 15.66 -11.26 35.64
C LEU A 210 15.19 -11.76 37.00
N TRP A 211 15.52 -13.01 37.35
CA TRP A 211 15.11 -13.64 38.63
C TRP A 211 15.60 -12.89 39.84
N THR A 212 16.69 -12.13 39.75
CA THR A 212 17.18 -11.24 40.80
C THR A 212 16.22 -10.14 41.21
N ARG A 213 15.22 -9.84 40.33
CA ARG A 213 14.12 -8.91 40.62
C ARG A 213 12.97 -9.56 41.40
N ALA A 214 12.98 -10.91 41.49
CA ALA A 214 11.99 -11.63 42.27
C ALA A 214 12.16 -11.36 43.76
N ASN A 215 11.06 -11.19 44.45
CA ASN A 215 11.07 -11.01 45.91
C ASN A 215 11.80 -12.18 46.60
N ALA A 216 12.88 -11.85 47.32
CA ALA A 216 13.76 -12.86 47.90
C ALA A 216 13.05 -13.72 48.99
N MET A 217 12.02 -13.18 49.61
CA MET A 217 11.27 -13.85 50.69
C MET A 217 10.33 -14.95 50.22
N ASP A 218 9.99 -15.00 48.92
CA ASP A 218 8.99 -15.93 48.38
C ASP A 218 9.45 -16.64 47.07
N ARG A 219 10.70 -17.05 47.01
CA ARG A 219 11.25 -17.68 45.79
C ARG A 219 10.53 -18.96 45.35
N ARG A 220 10.04 -19.78 46.32
CA ARG A 220 9.31 -21.02 46.00
C ARG A 220 7.94 -20.71 45.36
N ALA A 221 7.17 -19.81 45.95
CA ALA A 221 5.86 -19.42 45.40
C ALA A 221 6.02 -18.72 44.04
N ASN A 222 7.07 -17.89 43.87
CA ASN A 222 7.35 -17.25 42.58
C ASN A 222 7.68 -18.30 41.52
N ARG A 223 8.52 -19.28 41.81
CA ARG A 223 8.83 -20.41 40.91
C ARG A 223 7.56 -21.22 40.56
N ARG A 224 6.73 -21.53 41.54
CA ARG A 224 5.47 -22.27 41.29
C ARG A 224 4.55 -21.49 40.36
N ARG A 225 4.30 -20.19 40.62
CA ARG A 225 3.44 -19.34 39.79
C ARG A 225 4.02 -19.19 38.39
N TRP A 226 5.35 -19.02 38.26
CA TRP A 226 6.01 -19.01 36.97
C TRP A 226 5.79 -20.31 36.18
N MET A 227 6.01 -21.48 36.83
CA MET A 227 5.77 -22.79 36.17
C MET A 227 4.32 -22.94 35.71
N VAL A 228 3.36 -22.57 36.56
CA VAL A 228 1.93 -22.61 36.19
C VAL A 228 1.66 -21.68 35.03
N ALA A 229 2.17 -20.43 35.04
CA ALA A 229 2.00 -19.50 33.94
C ALA A 229 2.58 -20.05 32.62
N MET A 230 3.77 -20.66 32.66
CA MET A 230 4.39 -21.28 31.48
C MET A 230 3.61 -22.49 30.98
N ALA A 231 3.11 -23.33 31.89
CA ALA A 231 2.26 -24.45 31.51
C ALA A 231 0.95 -24.00 30.85
N VAL A 232 0.29 -22.98 31.43
CA VAL A 232 -0.94 -22.40 30.87
C VAL A 232 -0.67 -21.70 29.51
N LEU A 233 0.50 -21.11 29.31
CA LEU A 233 0.89 -20.57 28.00
C LEU A 233 1.14 -21.68 26.99
N ALA A 234 1.79 -22.78 27.39
CA ALA A 234 2.22 -23.84 26.47
C ALA A 234 1.04 -24.69 25.96
N VAL A 235 0.07 -25.02 26.83
CA VAL A 235 -1.01 -25.96 26.53
C VAL A 235 -1.77 -25.67 25.24
N PRO A 236 -2.27 -24.45 24.96
CA PRO A 236 -3.00 -24.18 23.73
C PRO A 236 -2.11 -24.10 22.48
N PHE A 237 -0.83 -23.73 22.63
CA PHE A 237 0.08 -23.50 21.50
C PHE A 237 0.97 -24.70 21.17
N LEU A 238 1.15 -25.63 22.09
CA LEU A 238 1.98 -26.82 21.86
C LEU A 238 1.52 -27.65 20.66
N PRO A 239 0.23 -27.97 20.50
CA PRO A 239 -0.25 -28.68 19.31
C PRO A 239 0.04 -27.93 18.01
N ILE A 240 -0.21 -26.63 17.98
CA ILE A 240 0.03 -25.78 16.80
C ILE A 240 1.54 -25.70 16.51
N ALA A 241 2.38 -25.51 17.54
CA ALA A 241 3.81 -25.47 17.40
C ALA A 241 4.39 -26.79 16.88
N LEU A 242 3.88 -27.93 17.35
CA LEU A 242 4.29 -29.25 16.86
C LEU A 242 3.88 -29.49 15.40
N LEU A 243 2.64 -29.12 15.02
CA LEU A 243 2.18 -29.20 13.63
C LEU A 243 3.04 -28.32 12.70
N ARG A 244 3.36 -27.10 13.11
CA ARG A 244 4.21 -26.20 12.32
C ARG A 244 5.66 -26.69 12.26
N ALA A 245 6.19 -27.23 13.35
CA ALA A 245 7.50 -27.82 13.35
C ALA A 245 7.57 -29.04 12.42
N ALA A 246 6.55 -29.89 12.41
CA ALA A 246 6.46 -31.01 11.50
C ALA A 246 6.38 -30.54 10.02
N ALA A 247 5.57 -29.51 9.72
CA ALA A 247 5.49 -28.93 8.38
C ALA A 247 6.82 -28.28 7.96
N PHE A 248 7.53 -27.64 8.89
CA PHE A 248 8.86 -27.06 8.66
C PHE A 248 9.91 -28.14 8.33
N VAL A 249 9.95 -29.22 9.12
CA VAL A 249 10.88 -30.35 8.91
C VAL A 249 10.53 -31.10 7.61
N GLY A 250 9.23 -31.26 7.30
CA GLY A 250 8.75 -31.91 6.10
C GLY A 250 8.84 -31.08 4.81
N GLY A 251 9.30 -29.82 4.88
CA GLY A 251 9.38 -28.92 3.72
C GLY A 251 8.02 -28.48 3.14
N ASN A 252 6.93 -28.69 3.87
CA ASN A 252 5.56 -28.45 3.42
C ASN A 252 5.05 -27.02 3.73
N LEU A 253 5.93 -26.11 4.14
CA LEU A 253 5.57 -24.70 4.31
C LEU A 253 5.54 -24.00 2.94
N ASN A 254 4.36 -23.65 2.49
CA ASN A 254 4.19 -22.89 1.25
C ASN A 254 4.47 -21.40 1.51
N VAL A 255 5.74 -20.99 1.35
CA VAL A 255 6.23 -19.62 1.60
C VAL A 255 7.02 -19.07 0.40
N ASN A 256 6.62 -19.46 -0.80
CA ASN A 256 7.32 -19.17 -2.07
C ASN A 256 7.35 -17.67 -2.43
N TRP A 257 6.71 -16.81 -1.66
CA TRP A 257 6.60 -15.37 -1.90
C TRP A 257 7.65 -14.52 -1.15
N HIS A 258 8.43 -15.13 -0.25
CA HIS A 258 9.55 -14.45 0.42
C HIS A 258 10.89 -14.75 -0.25
N ARG A 259 11.85 -13.84 -0.03
CA ARG A 259 13.23 -14.00 -0.49
C ARG A 259 14.13 -14.52 0.63
N ALA A 260 15.26 -15.15 0.27
CA ALA A 260 16.34 -15.40 1.21
C ALA A 260 16.91 -14.06 1.70
N VAL A 261 17.11 -13.94 3.01
CA VAL A 261 17.59 -12.72 3.65
C VAL A 261 19.11 -12.73 3.77
N SER A 262 19.76 -11.62 3.47
CA SER A 262 21.17 -11.40 3.77
C SER A 262 21.37 -10.73 5.14
N ALA A 263 22.55 -10.91 5.75
CA ALA A 263 22.90 -10.17 6.95
C ALA A 263 22.88 -8.66 6.73
N GLY A 264 23.21 -8.20 5.52
CA GLY A 264 23.14 -6.79 5.13
C GLY A 264 21.74 -6.22 5.20
N GLU A 265 20.72 -6.97 4.80
CA GLU A 265 19.32 -6.55 4.91
C GLU A 265 18.88 -6.41 6.37
N ILE A 266 19.30 -7.32 7.25
CA ILE A 266 19.01 -7.19 8.68
C ILE A 266 19.66 -5.92 9.25
N LEU A 267 20.92 -5.65 8.91
CA LEU A 267 21.59 -4.42 9.33
C LEU A 267 20.88 -3.18 8.77
N ARG A 268 20.41 -3.22 7.52
CA ARG A 268 19.61 -2.15 6.94
C ARG A 268 18.32 -1.92 7.73
N VAL A 269 17.62 -2.98 8.12
CA VAL A 269 16.41 -2.85 8.95
C VAL A 269 16.73 -2.19 10.28
N LEU A 270 17.78 -2.64 10.98
CA LEU A 270 18.14 -2.13 12.29
C LEU A 270 18.61 -0.66 12.26
N PHE A 271 19.44 -0.28 11.29
CA PHE A 271 20.08 1.02 11.29
C PHE A 271 19.43 2.04 10.36
N VAL A 272 18.71 1.60 9.32
CA VAL A 272 17.98 2.49 8.42
C VAL A 272 16.48 2.48 8.72
N LYS A 273 15.82 1.32 8.58
CA LYS A 273 14.37 1.24 8.74
C LYS A 273 13.91 1.64 10.14
N PHE A 274 14.53 1.16 11.20
CA PHE A 274 14.16 1.50 12.59
C PHE A 274 14.46 2.96 12.93
N ALA A 275 15.51 3.54 12.35
CA ALA A 275 15.85 4.94 12.58
C ALA A 275 14.95 5.91 11.81
N LEU A 276 14.67 5.59 10.52
CA LEU A 276 14.13 6.56 9.57
C LEU A 276 12.98 6.05 8.72
N ASN A 277 12.68 4.73 8.71
CA ASN A 277 11.92 4.04 7.68
C ASN A 277 12.63 4.08 6.32
N GLU A 278 12.67 5.23 5.70
CA GLU A 278 13.47 5.60 4.53
C GLU A 278 13.74 7.11 4.59
N ALA A 279 14.77 7.57 3.92
CA ALA A 279 15.06 8.99 3.78
C ALA A 279 15.83 9.23 2.47
N PRO A 280 15.75 10.41 1.86
CA PRO A 280 16.52 10.71 0.67
C PRO A 280 18.03 10.78 0.99
N PRO A 281 18.91 10.32 0.06
CA PRO A 281 20.35 10.51 0.20
C PRO A 281 20.72 12.01 0.25
N PRO A 282 21.73 12.42 1.03
CA PRO A 282 22.61 11.62 1.89
C PRO A 282 22.05 11.41 3.32
N TRP A 283 20.87 11.91 3.62
CA TRP A 283 20.29 11.97 4.96
C TRP A 283 20.01 10.57 5.56
N GLU A 284 19.76 9.57 4.69
CA GLU A 284 19.61 8.18 5.13
C GLU A 284 20.89 7.71 5.84
N ALA A 285 22.07 7.93 5.24
CA ALA A 285 23.34 7.54 5.82
C ALA A 285 23.66 8.31 7.11
N VAL A 286 23.36 9.62 7.13
CA VAL A 286 23.57 10.46 8.32
C VAL A 286 22.68 9.98 9.48
N GLY A 287 21.42 9.80 9.25
CA GLY A 287 20.47 9.36 10.30
C GLY A 287 20.78 7.95 10.80
N ALA A 288 21.09 7.01 9.89
CA ALA A 288 21.51 5.65 10.22
C ALA A 288 22.81 5.66 11.04
N GLY A 289 23.79 6.46 10.67
CA GLY A 289 25.06 6.61 11.38
C GLY A 289 24.88 7.19 12.79
N VAL A 290 24.10 8.24 12.94
CA VAL A 290 23.80 8.86 14.25
C VAL A 290 23.05 7.88 15.14
N ALA A 291 21.98 7.26 14.65
CA ALA A 291 21.20 6.29 15.41
C ALA A 291 22.04 5.04 15.77
N GLY A 292 22.85 4.54 14.83
CA GLY A 292 23.76 3.42 15.03
C GLY A 292 24.85 3.71 16.09
N ALA A 293 25.43 4.90 16.07
CA ALA A 293 26.42 5.31 17.08
C ALA A 293 25.77 5.42 18.47
N LEU A 294 24.57 6.00 18.56
CA LEU A 294 23.81 6.06 19.83
C LEU A 294 23.41 4.68 20.30
N PHE A 295 22.97 3.80 19.40
CA PHE A 295 22.67 2.40 19.73
C PHE A 295 23.89 1.69 20.27
N ALA A 296 25.03 1.78 19.59
CA ALA A 296 26.29 1.15 20.04
C ALA A 296 26.73 1.67 21.42
N LEU A 297 26.66 2.99 21.63
CA LEU A 297 26.94 3.60 22.94
C LEU A 297 25.98 3.11 24.03
N GLY A 298 24.69 2.95 23.71
CA GLY A 298 23.66 2.45 24.62
C GLY A 298 23.79 0.96 24.89
N ALA A 299 24.13 0.18 23.86
CA ALA A 299 24.34 -1.27 23.95
C ALA A 299 25.67 -1.66 24.62
N TRP A 300 26.60 -0.71 24.84
CA TRP A 300 27.82 -0.99 25.57
C TRP A 300 27.48 -1.60 26.94
N PRO A 301 28.28 -2.60 27.46
CA PRO A 301 27.97 -3.28 28.70
C PRO A 301 27.76 -2.32 29.88
N TRP A 302 26.75 -2.62 30.71
CA TRP A 302 26.45 -1.84 31.90
C TRP A 302 27.33 -2.35 33.07
N PRO A 303 27.83 -1.44 33.88
CA PRO A 303 28.68 -1.85 35.04
C PRO A 303 27.85 -2.44 36.18
N GLY A 304 28.51 -3.26 36.98
CA GLY A 304 28.03 -3.73 38.27
C GLY A 304 26.73 -4.54 38.23
N THR A 305 25.82 -4.27 39.15
CA THR A 305 24.56 -5.00 39.35
C THR A 305 23.58 -4.85 38.19
N GLN A 306 23.72 -3.83 37.34
CA GLN A 306 22.89 -3.60 36.18
C GLN A 306 23.25 -4.50 34.97
N ARG A 307 24.41 -5.23 35.03
CA ARG A 307 24.86 -6.10 33.92
C ARG A 307 23.82 -7.19 33.56
N ARG A 308 23.12 -7.73 34.57
CA ARG A 308 22.09 -8.75 34.34
C ARG A 308 20.89 -8.17 33.63
N THR A 309 20.43 -6.97 34.01
CA THR A 309 19.33 -6.27 33.30
C THR A 309 19.74 -5.92 31.88
N TRP A 310 20.97 -5.44 31.68
CA TRP A 310 21.52 -5.20 30.35
C TRP A 310 21.49 -6.46 29.48
N ALA A 311 22.01 -7.58 29.99
CA ALA A 311 22.00 -8.85 29.25
C ALA A 311 20.59 -9.33 28.92
N ALA A 312 19.62 -9.14 29.82
CA ALA A 312 18.22 -9.47 29.56
C ALA A 312 17.63 -8.59 28.43
N VAL A 313 17.90 -7.27 28.41
CA VAL A 313 17.45 -6.38 27.34
C VAL A 313 18.12 -6.72 26.00
N VAL A 314 19.41 -7.08 26.02
CA VAL A 314 20.11 -7.57 24.82
C VAL A 314 19.45 -8.84 24.30
N LEU A 315 19.11 -9.80 25.16
CA LEU A 315 18.41 -11.02 24.74
C LEU A 315 17.03 -10.72 24.15
N LEU A 316 16.26 -9.82 24.78
CA LEU A 316 14.93 -9.41 24.28
C LEU A 316 14.98 -8.75 22.88
N GLY A 317 16.08 -8.08 22.55
CA GLY A 317 16.29 -7.50 21.23
C GLY A 317 16.95 -8.45 20.23
N ALA A 318 18.05 -9.09 20.62
CA ALA A 318 18.90 -9.87 19.72
C ALA A 318 18.31 -11.24 19.38
N LEU A 319 17.65 -11.92 20.32
CA LEU A 319 17.12 -13.27 20.09
C LEU A 319 16.04 -13.32 19.01
N PRO A 320 15.05 -12.40 18.97
CA PRO A 320 14.08 -12.38 17.87
C PRO A 320 14.73 -12.17 16.50
N ILE A 321 15.78 -11.34 16.42
CA ILE A 321 16.54 -11.11 15.18
C ILE A 321 17.27 -12.39 14.78
N ALA A 322 18.03 -12.98 15.69
CA ALA A 322 18.78 -14.21 15.42
C ALA A 322 17.84 -15.38 15.11
N GLY A 323 16.72 -15.49 15.82
CA GLY A 323 15.70 -16.52 15.59
C GLY A 323 15.05 -16.39 14.21
N LEU A 324 14.62 -15.19 13.81
CA LEU A 324 14.06 -14.96 12.48
C LEU A 324 15.10 -15.22 11.39
N TYR A 325 16.35 -14.77 11.58
CA TYR A 325 17.43 -15.04 10.64
C TYR A 325 17.69 -16.53 10.47
N ALA A 326 17.83 -17.26 11.58
CA ALA A 326 18.06 -18.71 11.56
C ALA A 326 16.90 -19.47 10.87
N LEU A 327 15.65 -19.07 11.12
CA LEU A 327 14.49 -19.62 10.43
C LEU A 327 14.54 -19.31 8.93
N SER A 328 14.93 -18.10 8.57
CA SER A 328 14.98 -17.62 7.16
C SER A 328 16.10 -18.28 6.35
N LEU A 329 17.10 -18.90 6.98
CA LEU A 329 18.12 -19.71 6.30
C LEU A 329 17.56 -21.05 5.76
N ARG A 330 16.44 -21.52 6.30
CA ARG A 330 15.81 -22.78 5.89
C ARG A 330 14.55 -22.54 5.04
N VAL A 331 13.79 -21.53 5.41
CA VAL A 331 12.54 -21.15 4.75
C VAL A 331 12.56 -19.63 4.56
N PRO A 332 12.39 -19.11 3.34
CA PRO A 332 12.39 -17.66 3.10
C PRO A 332 11.15 -17.04 3.78
N LEU A 333 11.31 -16.56 5.03
CA LEU A 333 10.23 -16.01 5.86
C LEU A 333 10.46 -14.53 6.20
N PHE A 334 11.52 -13.92 5.69
CA PHE A 334 11.93 -12.60 6.15
C PHE A 334 11.15 -11.48 5.48
N GLU A 335 10.55 -10.64 6.31
CA GLU A 335 10.02 -9.34 5.96
C GLU A 335 10.49 -8.30 7.00
N PRO A 336 10.93 -7.08 6.59
CA PRO A 336 11.38 -6.04 7.52
C PRO A 336 10.38 -5.74 8.64
N ARG A 337 9.10 -5.76 8.32
CA ARG A 337 7.98 -5.51 9.24
C ARG A 337 7.85 -6.55 10.35
N TYR A 338 8.36 -7.78 10.18
CA TYR A 338 8.33 -8.81 11.22
C TYR A 338 9.27 -8.50 12.40
N LEU A 339 10.33 -7.72 12.15
CA LEU A 339 11.23 -7.26 13.20
C LEU A 339 10.70 -6.06 14.00
N ILE A 340 9.54 -5.52 13.69
CA ILE A 340 8.98 -4.35 14.40
C ILE A 340 8.82 -4.60 15.91
N ILE A 341 8.63 -5.86 16.33
CA ILE A 341 8.58 -6.27 17.73
C ILE A 341 9.88 -5.97 18.51
N VAL A 342 10.99 -5.80 17.80
CA VAL A 342 12.31 -5.46 18.36
C VAL A 342 12.50 -3.94 18.48
N LEU A 343 11.76 -3.14 17.72
CA LEU A 343 11.90 -1.69 17.69
C LEU A 343 11.89 -1.03 19.09
N PRO A 344 11.01 -1.40 20.03
CA PRO A 344 11.03 -0.79 21.36
C PRO A 344 12.37 -1.00 22.10
N PHE A 345 12.99 -2.17 21.97
CA PHE A 345 14.28 -2.48 22.60
C PHE A 345 15.44 -1.73 21.92
N TYR A 346 15.38 -1.61 20.59
CA TYR A 346 16.30 -0.77 19.83
C TYR A 346 16.25 0.69 20.30
N LEU A 347 15.05 1.27 20.42
CA LEU A 347 14.88 2.65 20.89
C LEU A 347 15.30 2.84 22.33
N LEU A 348 15.15 1.84 23.20
CA LEU A 348 15.70 1.88 24.56
C LEU A 348 17.23 1.99 24.55
N PHE A 349 17.94 1.29 23.64
CA PHE A 349 19.38 1.43 23.52
C PHE A 349 19.78 2.78 22.93
N VAL A 350 19.09 3.29 21.90
CA VAL A 350 19.33 4.65 21.36
C VAL A 350 19.13 5.71 22.43
N ALA A 351 18.02 5.62 23.19
CA ALA A 351 17.74 6.53 24.32
C ALA A 351 18.82 6.45 25.41
N LEU A 352 19.29 5.26 25.73
CA LEU A 352 20.36 5.08 26.71
C LEU A 352 21.69 5.65 26.21
N GLY A 353 22.00 5.49 24.93
CA GLY A 353 23.15 6.11 24.29
C GLY A 353 23.15 7.64 24.44
N LEU A 354 21.99 8.23 24.16
CA LEU A 354 21.79 9.68 24.32
C LEU A 354 21.95 10.14 25.78
N LEU A 355 21.40 9.37 26.75
CA LEU A 355 21.56 9.66 28.17
C LEU A 355 23.02 9.54 28.62
N ARG A 356 23.77 8.55 28.12
CA ARG A 356 25.21 8.38 28.43
C ARG A 356 26.02 9.54 27.86
N LEU A 357 25.75 9.92 26.63
CA LEU A 357 26.39 11.08 26.01
C LEU A 357 26.09 12.36 26.80
N GLY A 358 24.84 12.54 27.24
CA GLY A 358 24.41 13.70 28.02
C GLY A 358 25.07 13.81 29.39
N ARG A 359 25.51 12.69 30.01
CA ARG A 359 26.27 12.73 31.26
C ARG A 359 27.70 13.23 31.09
N ARG A 360 28.29 13.07 29.89
CA ARG A 360 29.68 13.44 29.61
C ARG A 360 29.77 14.78 28.88
N ALA A 361 28.86 14.99 27.94
CA ALA A 361 28.83 16.16 27.05
C ALA A 361 27.36 16.60 26.77
N PRO A 362 26.71 17.31 27.71
CA PRO A 362 25.28 17.63 27.60
C PRO A 362 24.94 18.45 26.35
N GLY A 363 25.78 19.41 25.95
CA GLY A 363 25.55 20.20 24.73
C GLY A 363 25.62 19.34 23.47
N VAL A 364 26.57 18.41 23.41
CA VAL A 364 26.70 17.46 22.27
C VAL A 364 25.48 16.52 22.22
N ALA A 365 25.02 16.02 23.36
CA ALA A 365 23.84 15.15 23.43
C ALA A 365 22.57 15.87 22.92
N VAL A 366 22.40 17.14 23.27
CA VAL A 366 21.29 17.96 22.75
C VAL A 366 21.42 18.13 21.24
N ALA A 367 22.61 18.51 20.74
CA ALA A 367 22.85 18.69 19.31
C ALA A 367 22.60 17.40 18.49
N VAL A 368 23.10 16.25 18.99
CA VAL A 368 22.89 14.94 18.35
C VAL A 368 21.42 14.53 18.41
N GLY A 369 20.72 14.78 19.52
CA GLY A 369 19.29 14.51 19.65
C GLY A 369 18.46 15.37 18.67
N VAL A 370 18.76 16.66 18.56
CA VAL A 370 18.10 17.56 17.59
C VAL A 370 18.42 17.15 16.15
N ALA A 371 19.65 16.76 15.84
CA ALA A 371 20.02 16.26 14.51
C ALA A 371 19.24 14.99 14.15
N LEU A 372 19.13 14.02 15.07
CA LEU A 372 18.35 12.81 14.84
C LEU A 372 16.87 13.13 14.61
N LEU A 373 16.26 13.98 15.46
CA LEU A 373 14.86 14.40 15.28
C LEU A 373 14.67 15.19 13.97
N GLY A 374 15.65 15.99 13.55
CA GLY A 374 15.62 16.71 12.28
C GLY A 374 15.59 15.78 11.07
N VAL A 375 16.47 14.76 11.07
CA VAL A 375 16.49 13.76 9.98
C VAL A 375 15.22 12.88 10.02
N GLN A 376 14.70 12.52 11.19
CA GLN A 376 13.41 11.82 11.30
C GLN A 376 12.25 12.69 10.79
N GLY A 377 12.25 13.99 11.11
CA GLY A 377 11.27 14.95 10.59
C GLY A 377 11.35 15.07 9.07
N LEU A 378 12.56 15.10 8.50
CA LEU A 378 12.76 15.07 7.05
C LEU A 378 12.22 13.76 6.43
N ALA A 379 12.53 12.61 7.02
CA ALA A 379 12.02 11.31 6.58
C ALA A 379 10.48 11.26 6.62
N LEU A 380 9.85 11.79 7.67
CA LEU A 380 8.39 11.92 7.73
C LEU A 380 7.84 12.80 6.61
N ALA A 381 8.45 13.95 6.37
CA ALA A 381 7.97 14.91 5.36
C ALA A 381 8.15 14.40 3.92
N THR A 382 9.26 13.70 3.64
CA THR A 382 9.62 13.28 2.27
C THR A 382 9.17 11.87 1.90
N VAL A 383 8.89 11.02 2.88
CA VAL A 383 8.46 9.63 2.66
C VAL A 383 7.06 9.39 3.22
N ASN A 384 6.89 9.42 4.56
CA ASN A 384 5.62 9.05 5.17
C ASN A 384 4.46 10.00 4.79
N TYR A 385 4.76 11.29 4.55
CA TYR A 385 3.78 12.35 4.24
C TYR A 385 4.04 12.98 2.87
N SER A 386 4.72 12.24 2.00
CA SER A 386 4.95 12.65 0.62
C SER A 386 3.63 12.92 -0.11
N ALA A 387 3.64 13.93 -0.99
CA ALA A 387 2.54 14.12 -1.93
C ALA A 387 2.53 13.05 -3.03
N ALA A 388 3.69 12.44 -3.33
CA ALA A 388 3.78 11.31 -4.24
C ALA A 388 3.30 10.03 -3.52
N PRO A 389 2.43 9.24 -4.12
CA PRO A 389 1.94 8.00 -3.53
C PRO A 389 3.08 7.05 -3.16
N GLN A 390 2.98 6.41 -1.99
CA GLN A 390 3.96 5.45 -1.50
C GLN A 390 3.38 4.02 -1.47
N LYS A 391 2.05 3.90 -1.47
CA LYS A 391 1.31 2.64 -1.55
C LYS A 391 0.76 2.43 -2.96
N GLU A 392 0.24 1.24 -3.21
CA GLU A 392 -0.38 0.87 -4.48
C GLU A 392 -1.62 1.75 -4.77
N GLU A 393 -1.73 2.27 -5.98
CA GLU A 393 -2.79 3.22 -6.39
C GLU A 393 -4.05 2.51 -6.91
N TRP A 394 -4.59 1.56 -6.15
CA TRP A 394 -5.78 0.80 -6.55
C TRP A 394 -7.01 1.67 -6.81
N ARG A 395 -7.22 2.70 -5.98
CA ARG A 395 -8.35 3.63 -6.14
C ARG A 395 -8.28 4.32 -7.50
N GLN A 396 -7.13 4.90 -7.82
CA GLN A 396 -6.90 5.63 -9.08
C GLN A 396 -7.01 4.70 -10.30
N ALA A 397 -6.43 3.51 -10.20
CA ALA A 397 -6.48 2.52 -11.27
C ALA A 397 -7.92 2.07 -11.56
N LEU A 398 -8.72 1.80 -10.52
CA LEU A 398 -10.09 1.35 -10.71
C LEU A 398 -11.07 2.49 -10.99
N ASP A 399 -10.78 3.72 -10.56
CA ASP A 399 -11.50 4.92 -11.02
C ASP A 399 -11.29 5.12 -12.53
N TYR A 400 -10.05 4.90 -13.01
CA TYR A 400 -9.78 4.94 -14.45
C TYR A 400 -10.60 3.89 -15.21
N VAL A 401 -10.56 2.62 -14.78
CA VAL A 401 -11.36 1.55 -15.40
C VAL A 401 -12.84 1.90 -15.39
N ARG A 402 -13.37 2.37 -14.27
CA ARG A 402 -14.79 2.74 -14.10
C ARG A 402 -15.24 3.86 -15.05
N GLN A 403 -14.34 4.80 -15.35
CA GLN A 403 -14.60 5.89 -16.29
C GLN A 403 -14.61 5.45 -17.77
N HIS A 404 -13.85 4.38 -18.10
CA HIS A 404 -13.63 3.95 -19.48
C HIS A 404 -14.30 2.61 -19.83
N VAL A 405 -14.85 1.89 -18.86
CA VAL A 405 -15.55 0.62 -19.08
C VAL A 405 -16.85 0.83 -19.86
N ARG A 406 -17.19 -0.11 -20.73
CA ARG A 406 -18.40 -0.11 -21.56
C ARG A 406 -19.22 -1.37 -21.30
N GLY A 407 -20.49 -1.38 -21.69
CA GLY A 407 -21.44 -2.44 -21.35
C GLY A 407 -21.06 -3.84 -21.83
N ARG A 408 -20.22 -3.96 -22.88
CA ARG A 408 -19.75 -5.25 -23.41
C ARG A 408 -18.29 -5.56 -23.06
N ASP A 409 -17.75 -4.89 -22.08
CA ASP A 409 -16.40 -5.14 -21.56
C ASP A 409 -16.40 -6.30 -20.56
N VAL A 410 -15.20 -6.82 -20.30
CA VAL A 410 -14.92 -7.75 -19.22
C VAL A 410 -13.60 -7.35 -18.51
N ILE A 411 -13.55 -7.54 -17.21
CA ILE A 411 -12.34 -7.29 -16.40
C ILE A 411 -11.72 -8.63 -16.02
N ILE A 412 -10.43 -8.79 -16.30
CA ILE A 412 -9.61 -9.93 -15.93
C ILE A 412 -8.58 -9.46 -14.89
N VAL A 413 -8.54 -10.10 -13.75
CA VAL A 413 -7.64 -9.76 -12.64
C VAL A 413 -6.53 -10.81 -12.54
N HIS A 414 -5.26 -10.38 -12.63
CA HIS A 414 -4.11 -11.27 -12.58
C HIS A 414 -2.95 -10.70 -11.74
N PRO A 415 -2.44 -11.43 -10.74
CA PRO A 415 -2.94 -12.71 -10.19
C PRO A 415 -4.34 -12.59 -9.57
N GLY A 416 -5.07 -13.70 -9.58
CA GLY A 416 -6.50 -13.71 -9.22
C GLY A 416 -6.82 -13.29 -7.78
N TYR A 417 -5.91 -13.45 -6.82
CA TYR A 417 -6.13 -13.00 -5.44
C TYR A 417 -6.23 -11.46 -5.29
N LEU A 418 -5.84 -10.70 -6.31
CA LEU A 418 -5.98 -9.24 -6.33
C LEU A 418 -7.45 -8.79 -6.44
N THR A 419 -8.39 -9.70 -6.65
CA THR A 419 -9.83 -9.39 -6.68
C THR A 419 -10.31 -8.69 -5.42
N THR A 420 -9.71 -8.93 -4.26
CA THR A 420 -10.05 -8.22 -3.01
C THR A 420 -9.84 -6.70 -3.12
N ALA A 421 -8.81 -6.26 -3.86
CA ALA A 421 -8.58 -4.85 -4.16
C ALA A 421 -9.58 -4.31 -5.19
N VAL A 422 -9.89 -5.12 -6.21
CA VAL A 422 -10.89 -4.76 -7.22
C VAL A 422 -12.27 -4.63 -6.58
N GLU A 423 -12.70 -5.58 -5.77
CA GLU A 423 -13.98 -5.54 -5.04
C GLU A 423 -14.10 -4.34 -4.10
N GLN A 424 -12.97 -3.88 -3.54
CA GLN A 424 -12.96 -2.71 -2.68
C GLN A 424 -13.26 -1.41 -3.42
N TYR A 425 -12.73 -1.25 -4.64
CA TYR A 425 -12.74 0.02 -5.36
C TYR A 425 -13.58 0.01 -6.63
N TYR A 426 -13.80 -1.15 -7.25
CA TYR A 426 -14.68 -1.30 -8.39
C TYR A 426 -16.08 -1.69 -7.93
N ALA A 427 -16.83 -0.72 -7.42
CA ALA A 427 -18.26 -0.88 -7.18
C ALA A 427 -19.00 -0.10 -8.29
N PRO A 428 -19.68 -0.77 -9.22
CA PRO A 428 -20.50 -0.06 -10.20
C PRO A 428 -21.60 0.69 -9.45
N ALA A 429 -21.63 2.00 -9.64
CA ALA A 429 -22.63 2.88 -9.02
C ALA A 429 -23.12 3.88 -10.07
N GLY A 430 -24.40 4.19 -10.07
CA GLY A 430 -25.01 5.10 -11.04
C GLY A 430 -24.96 4.54 -12.46
N ASP A 431 -24.51 5.36 -13.40
CA ASP A 431 -24.51 5.05 -14.83
C ASP A 431 -23.32 4.21 -15.32
N VAL A 432 -22.47 3.70 -14.39
CA VAL A 432 -21.35 2.83 -14.77
C VAL A 432 -21.87 1.45 -15.14
N PRO A 433 -21.56 0.94 -16.36
CA PRO A 433 -21.99 -0.39 -16.75
C PRO A 433 -21.48 -1.47 -15.78
N THR A 434 -22.35 -2.40 -15.40
CA THR A 434 -21.96 -3.58 -14.66
C THR A 434 -21.35 -4.58 -15.63
N VAL A 435 -20.05 -4.82 -15.52
CA VAL A 435 -19.31 -5.78 -16.35
C VAL A 435 -18.78 -6.93 -15.51
N PRO A 436 -18.62 -8.14 -16.09
CA PRO A 436 -18.06 -9.28 -15.39
C PRO A 436 -16.62 -9.02 -14.95
N VAL A 437 -16.28 -9.46 -13.73
CA VAL A 437 -14.92 -9.45 -13.17
C VAL A 437 -14.49 -10.89 -12.91
N TRP A 438 -13.39 -11.31 -13.52
CA TRP A 438 -12.89 -12.68 -13.40
C TRP A 438 -11.47 -12.71 -12.85
N ALA A 439 -11.26 -13.52 -11.81
CA ALA A 439 -9.96 -13.82 -11.24
C ALA A 439 -9.27 -14.93 -12.04
N VAL A 440 -8.06 -14.70 -12.52
CA VAL A 440 -7.25 -15.77 -13.13
C VAL A 440 -6.92 -16.81 -12.06
N PRO A 441 -7.21 -18.11 -12.30
CA PRO A 441 -6.82 -19.17 -11.40
C PRO A 441 -5.30 -19.22 -11.19
N TYR A 442 -4.85 -19.78 -10.07
CA TYR A 442 -3.43 -19.96 -9.81
C TYR A 442 -2.77 -20.84 -10.87
N LEU A 443 -1.75 -20.31 -11.57
CA LEU A 443 -1.05 -20.99 -12.68
C LEU A 443 -0.18 -22.16 -12.23
N ASN A 444 0.16 -22.25 -10.95
CA ASN A 444 1.07 -23.26 -10.40
C ASN A 444 0.36 -24.35 -9.57
N THR A 445 -0.98 -24.43 -9.63
CA THR A 445 -1.70 -25.54 -9.02
C THR A 445 -1.62 -26.76 -9.90
N ALA A 446 -1.38 -27.94 -9.33
CA ALA A 446 -1.32 -29.19 -10.06
C ALA A 446 -2.55 -29.40 -10.96
N GLY A 447 -2.34 -29.44 -12.28
CA GLY A 447 -3.39 -29.65 -13.28
C GLY A 447 -3.90 -28.41 -14.00
N PHE A 448 -3.41 -27.18 -13.70
CA PHE A 448 -3.79 -25.97 -14.44
C PHE A 448 -2.57 -25.40 -15.18
N GLY A 449 -2.40 -25.75 -16.44
CA GLY A 449 -1.31 -25.32 -17.31
C GLY A 449 -1.73 -24.28 -18.36
N PRO A 450 -0.79 -23.85 -19.24
CA PRO A 450 -1.08 -22.89 -20.29
C PRO A 450 -2.25 -23.24 -21.24
N PRO A 451 -2.47 -24.51 -21.65
CA PRO A 451 -3.64 -24.87 -22.44
C PRO A 451 -4.97 -24.68 -21.71
N ASP A 452 -5.00 -25.01 -20.40
CA ASP A 452 -6.21 -24.85 -19.56
C ASP A 452 -6.50 -23.37 -19.35
N LEU A 453 -5.47 -22.55 -19.14
CA LEU A 453 -5.59 -21.10 -19.06
C LEU A 453 -6.18 -20.50 -20.33
N ALA A 454 -5.72 -20.94 -21.50
CA ALA A 454 -6.23 -20.47 -22.78
C ALA A 454 -7.71 -20.81 -22.97
N ALA A 455 -8.11 -22.03 -22.62
CA ALA A 455 -9.50 -22.46 -22.66
C ALA A 455 -10.35 -21.67 -21.67
N TRP A 456 -9.83 -21.44 -20.46
CA TRP A 456 -10.49 -20.65 -19.44
C TRP A 456 -10.67 -19.19 -19.89
N LEU A 457 -9.61 -18.52 -20.37
CA LEU A 457 -9.68 -17.15 -20.90
C LEU A 457 -10.72 -17.05 -22.01
N LYS A 458 -10.66 -17.95 -23.01
CA LYS A 458 -11.66 -17.98 -24.08
C LYS A 458 -13.07 -18.06 -23.55
N SER A 459 -13.35 -18.93 -22.55
CA SER A 459 -14.68 -19.06 -21.97
C SER A 459 -15.20 -17.82 -21.27
N LYS A 460 -14.28 -16.91 -20.85
CA LYS A 460 -14.64 -15.67 -20.13
C LYS A 460 -14.73 -14.43 -21.01
N ILE A 461 -14.12 -14.47 -22.21
CA ILE A 461 -13.99 -13.28 -23.06
C ILE A 461 -14.75 -13.42 -24.39
N THR A 462 -15.32 -14.58 -24.71
CA THR A 462 -15.90 -14.87 -26.06
C THR A 462 -16.99 -13.88 -26.48
N ASP A 463 -17.83 -13.45 -25.56
CA ASP A 463 -18.98 -12.56 -25.86
C ASP A 463 -18.67 -11.09 -25.52
N HIS A 464 -17.40 -10.72 -25.33
CA HIS A 464 -16.99 -9.38 -24.95
C HIS A 464 -16.14 -8.72 -26.03
N GLU A 465 -16.35 -7.43 -26.21
CA GLU A 465 -15.64 -6.63 -27.23
C GLU A 465 -14.27 -6.19 -26.75
N ARG A 466 -14.17 -5.84 -25.46
CA ARG A 466 -12.91 -5.37 -24.86
C ARG A 466 -12.65 -6.12 -23.55
N VAL A 467 -11.37 -6.29 -23.27
CA VAL A 467 -10.86 -6.95 -22.06
C VAL A 467 -9.95 -5.97 -21.33
N TRP A 468 -10.32 -5.62 -20.11
CA TRP A 468 -9.46 -4.87 -19.21
C TRP A 468 -8.69 -5.83 -18.32
N ILE A 469 -7.37 -5.85 -18.44
CA ILE A 469 -6.51 -6.68 -17.61
C ILE A 469 -5.90 -5.81 -16.52
N ILE A 470 -6.19 -6.17 -15.27
CA ILE A 470 -5.65 -5.50 -14.10
C ILE A 470 -4.56 -6.39 -13.51
N THR A 471 -3.34 -5.85 -13.41
CA THR A 471 -2.17 -6.55 -12.89
C THR A 471 -1.47 -5.76 -11.80
N SER A 472 -0.68 -6.46 -10.98
CA SER A 472 0.31 -5.84 -10.09
C SER A 472 1.70 -6.30 -10.54
N PRO A 473 2.50 -5.45 -11.19
CA PRO A 473 3.69 -5.90 -11.94
C PRO A 473 4.60 -6.82 -11.16
N GLY A 474 5.05 -6.43 -9.96
CA GLY A 474 5.95 -7.27 -9.16
C GLY A 474 5.34 -8.59 -8.68
N ARG A 475 4.02 -8.65 -8.47
CA ARG A 475 3.31 -9.90 -8.14
C ARG A 475 3.07 -10.74 -9.38
N THR A 476 2.71 -10.10 -10.48
CA THR A 476 2.49 -10.78 -11.76
C THR A 476 3.78 -11.44 -12.25
N GLU A 477 4.92 -10.74 -12.22
CA GLU A 477 6.23 -11.30 -12.59
C GLU A 477 6.64 -12.49 -11.72
N ARG A 478 6.28 -12.48 -10.44
CA ARG A 478 6.55 -13.59 -9.53
C ARG A 478 5.66 -14.82 -9.82
N ASP A 479 4.37 -14.59 -10.06
CA ASP A 479 3.36 -15.66 -10.13
C ASP A 479 3.14 -16.13 -11.58
N ASP A 480 3.49 -15.32 -12.57
CA ASP A 480 3.50 -15.62 -14.00
C ASP A 480 4.81 -15.12 -14.65
N PRO A 481 5.98 -15.69 -14.30
CA PRO A 481 7.28 -15.24 -14.79
C PRO A 481 7.45 -15.40 -16.31
N GLN A 482 6.63 -16.23 -16.94
CA GLN A 482 6.63 -16.43 -18.39
C GLN A 482 5.67 -15.45 -19.10
N GLY A 483 4.85 -14.70 -18.36
CA GLY A 483 3.89 -13.76 -18.92
C GLY A 483 2.83 -14.44 -19.79
N VAL A 484 2.36 -15.62 -19.38
CA VAL A 484 1.44 -16.46 -20.17
C VAL A 484 0.09 -15.77 -20.37
N VAL A 485 -0.42 -15.08 -19.32
CA VAL A 485 -1.71 -14.38 -19.39
C VAL A 485 -1.65 -13.23 -20.38
N LEU A 486 -0.69 -12.32 -20.26
CA LEU A 486 -0.53 -11.23 -21.22
C LEU A 486 -0.13 -11.73 -22.61
N GLY A 487 0.74 -12.76 -22.67
CA GLY A 487 1.16 -13.41 -23.90
C GLY A 487 0.01 -14.02 -24.71
N PHE A 488 -1.08 -14.43 -24.04
CA PHE A 488 -2.29 -14.88 -24.72
C PHE A 488 -2.90 -13.75 -25.56
N PHE A 489 -3.00 -12.53 -25.03
CA PHE A 489 -3.57 -11.39 -25.73
C PHE A 489 -2.59 -10.77 -26.75
N GLU A 490 -1.30 -10.80 -26.46
CA GLU A 490 -0.25 -10.27 -27.33
C GLU A 490 0.15 -11.23 -28.48
N GLY A 491 -0.42 -12.42 -28.51
CA GLY A 491 -0.14 -13.41 -29.55
C GLY A 491 1.22 -14.10 -29.43
N ARG A 492 1.95 -13.88 -28.31
CA ARG A 492 3.26 -14.53 -28.10
C ARG A 492 3.14 -16.03 -27.87
N SER A 493 2.04 -16.47 -27.28
CA SER A 493 1.77 -17.88 -26.97
C SER A 493 0.88 -18.58 -27.99
N TYR A 494 0.32 -17.84 -28.95
CA TYR A 494 -0.60 -18.35 -29.99
C TYR A 494 -0.35 -17.65 -31.33
N PRO A 495 -0.33 -18.39 -32.47
CA PRO A 495 0.12 -17.87 -33.77
C PRO A 495 -0.82 -16.82 -34.41
N ASN A 496 -1.99 -16.54 -33.88
CA ASN A 496 -2.90 -15.52 -34.38
C ASN A 496 -3.39 -14.63 -33.24
N PRO A 497 -2.79 -13.45 -33.04
CA PRO A 497 -3.32 -12.47 -32.08
C PRO A 497 -4.68 -11.98 -32.58
N ARG A 498 -5.76 -12.44 -31.89
CA ARG A 498 -7.12 -11.94 -32.16
C ARG A 498 -7.42 -10.65 -31.40
N TYR A 499 -6.46 -10.20 -30.61
CA TYR A 499 -6.59 -9.01 -29.75
C TYR A 499 -5.47 -8.04 -30.08
N TYR A 500 -5.76 -6.77 -29.97
CA TYR A 500 -4.76 -5.71 -29.98
C TYR A 500 -4.92 -4.84 -28.74
N GLN A 501 -3.81 -4.36 -28.24
CA GLN A 501 -3.75 -3.46 -27.12
C GLN A 501 -4.23 -2.07 -27.59
N PHE A 502 -5.24 -1.50 -26.94
CA PHE A 502 -5.74 -0.17 -27.26
C PHE A 502 -5.44 0.84 -26.13
N ASP A 503 -5.11 0.38 -24.93
CA ASP A 503 -4.81 1.25 -23.79
C ASP A 503 -3.85 0.60 -22.81
N VAL A 504 -2.98 1.41 -22.18
CA VAL A 504 -2.09 1.02 -21.10
C VAL A 504 -1.94 2.17 -20.11
N GLN A 505 -2.39 1.95 -18.89
CA GLN A 505 -2.20 2.88 -17.80
C GLN A 505 -1.38 2.24 -16.69
N ARG A 506 -0.40 3.00 -16.20
CA ARG A 506 0.49 2.56 -15.14
C ARG A 506 0.33 3.44 -13.92
N PHE A 507 -0.03 2.81 -12.84
CA PHE A 507 -0.13 3.40 -11.51
C PHE A 507 0.93 2.77 -10.60
N ILE A 508 1.22 3.36 -9.47
CA ILE A 508 2.16 2.75 -8.53
C ILE A 508 1.60 1.39 -8.07
N GLY A 509 2.35 0.32 -8.36
CA GLY A 509 2.01 -1.05 -8.02
C GLY A 509 0.83 -1.68 -8.76
N VAL A 510 0.18 -0.97 -9.69
CA VAL A 510 -0.96 -1.47 -10.47
C VAL A 510 -0.81 -1.06 -11.93
N SER A 511 -1.11 -1.99 -12.84
CA SER A 511 -1.21 -1.68 -14.27
C SER A 511 -2.58 -2.10 -14.78
N VAL A 512 -3.15 -1.27 -15.62
CA VAL A 512 -4.41 -1.49 -16.33
C VAL A 512 -4.10 -1.54 -17.82
N THR A 513 -4.44 -2.64 -18.48
CA THR A 513 -4.20 -2.82 -19.91
C THR A 513 -5.49 -3.19 -20.60
N GLY A 514 -5.88 -2.42 -21.61
CA GLY A 514 -7.05 -2.67 -22.43
C GLY A 514 -6.70 -3.41 -23.71
N TYR A 515 -7.40 -4.50 -23.98
CA TYR A 515 -7.32 -5.26 -25.24
C TYR A 515 -8.68 -5.28 -25.91
N ALA A 516 -8.69 -5.05 -27.21
CA ALA A 516 -9.87 -5.17 -28.04
C ALA A 516 -9.74 -6.38 -28.98
N PHE A 517 -10.87 -7.00 -29.29
CA PHE A 517 -10.93 -8.11 -30.21
C PHE A 517 -10.73 -7.63 -31.65
N ASN A 518 -9.83 -8.28 -32.36
CA ASN A 518 -9.51 -8.00 -33.76
C ASN A 518 -9.68 -9.27 -34.61
N GLY A 519 -10.83 -9.88 -34.53
CA GLY A 519 -11.13 -11.10 -35.27
C GLY A 519 -11.94 -10.84 -36.53
N GLN A 520 -11.84 -11.77 -37.51
CA GLN A 520 -12.81 -11.83 -38.62
C GLN A 520 -14.21 -11.96 -38.01
N PRO A 521 -15.20 -11.32 -38.57
CA PRO A 521 -16.55 -11.29 -38.03
C PRO A 521 -17.18 -12.68 -38.10
N ASP A 522 -17.17 -13.41 -37.00
CA ASP A 522 -18.31 -14.24 -36.72
C ASP A 522 -19.49 -13.28 -36.45
N SER A 523 -20.71 -13.74 -36.58
CA SER A 523 -21.97 -12.99 -36.67
C SER A 523 -22.23 -11.90 -35.59
N TRP A 524 -21.33 -11.72 -34.63
CA TRP A 524 -21.46 -10.77 -33.52
C TRP A 524 -20.48 -9.56 -33.56
N PHE A 525 -19.61 -9.46 -34.59
CA PHE A 525 -18.66 -8.34 -34.69
C PHE A 525 -19.43 -7.02 -34.74
N PRO A 526 -19.18 -6.04 -33.88
CA PRO A 526 -19.94 -4.80 -33.84
C PRO A 526 -19.77 -4.06 -35.15
N GLN A 527 -20.89 -3.76 -35.79
CA GLN A 527 -20.94 -2.90 -36.97
C GLN A 527 -21.14 -1.46 -36.54
N PRO A 528 -20.63 -0.48 -37.27
CA PRO A 528 -20.90 0.91 -36.94
C PRO A 528 -22.41 1.17 -36.92
N VAL A 529 -22.91 1.69 -35.81
CA VAL A 529 -24.32 2.10 -35.69
C VAL A 529 -24.62 3.26 -36.63
N TYR A 530 -23.64 4.13 -36.81
CA TYR A 530 -23.68 5.25 -37.74
C TYR A 530 -22.70 5.01 -38.91
N PRO A 531 -23.07 4.23 -39.94
CA PRO A 531 -22.21 3.95 -41.06
C PRO A 531 -21.96 5.20 -41.89
N GLN A 532 -20.69 5.50 -42.13
CA GLN A 532 -20.30 6.69 -42.92
C GLN A 532 -18.99 6.39 -43.65
N LEU A 533 -19.08 5.97 -44.92
CA LEU A 533 -17.87 5.63 -45.65
C LEU A 533 -17.17 6.87 -46.19
N VAL A 534 -15.99 7.16 -45.68
CA VAL A 534 -15.10 8.22 -46.19
C VAL A 534 -13.78 7.59 -46.62
N ARG A 535 -13.32 7.95 -47.81
CA ARG A 535 -12.05 7.45 -48.36
C ARG A 535 -10.99 8.55 -48.29
N TYR A 536 -9.90 8.27 -47.67
CA TYR A 536 -8.70 9.12 -47.59
C TYR A 536 -7.68 8.67 -48.62
N PRO A 537 -6.69 9.53 -48.95
CA PRO A 537 -5.56 9.13 -49.80
C PRO A 537 -4.89 7.87 -49.28
N GLY A 538 -4.32 7.04 -50.19
CA GLY A 538 -3.60 5.82 -49.80
C GLY A 538 -4.47 4.65 -49.36
N GLY A 539 -5.77 4.65 -49.71
CA GLY A 539 -6.67 3.53 -49.41
C GLY A 539 -7.15 3.44 -47.97
N PHE A 540 -6.81 4.41 -47.10
CA PHE A 540 -7.34 4.51 -45.75
C PHE A 540 -8.82 4.92 -45.79
N GLN A 541 -9.64 4.23 -45.03
CA GLN A 541 -11.10 4.44 -45.05
C GLN A 541 -11.64 4.53 -43.64
N PHE A 542 -12.49 5.52 -43.42
CA PHE A 542 -13.37 5.56 -42.26
C PHE A 542 -14.68 4.87 -42.64
N GLN A 543 -15.15 3.93 -41.85
CA GLN A 543 -16.35 3.13 -42.13
C GLN A 543 -17.57 3.54 -41.34
N GLY A 544 -17.37 4.29 -40.26
CA GLY A 544 -18.44 4.77 -39.40
C GLY A 544 -18.07 4.86 -37.93
N SER A 545 -19.03 5.15 -37.08
CA SER A 545 -18.83 5.31 -35.64
C SER A 545 -19.98 4.75 -34.81
N ILE A 546 -19.69 4.58 -33.53
CA ILE A 546 -20.65 4.34 -32.44
C ILE A 546 -20.35 5.32 -31.32
N TYR A 547 -21.39 5.85 -30.67
CA TYR A 547 -21.30 6.61 -29.42
C TYR A 547 -22.05 5.85 -28.34
N GLU A 548 -21.44 5.65 -27.21
CA GLU A 548 -22.10 5.08 -26.03
C GLU A 548 -22.41 6.21 -25.04
N MET A 549 -23.66 6.67 -25.04
CA MET A 549 -24.09 7.68 -24.09
C MET A 549 -24.46 7.03 -22.76
N ARG A 550 -23.83 7.49 -21.68
CA ARG A 550 -24.10 7.02 -20.34
C ARG A 550 -25.11 7.91 -19.66
N GLY A 551 -26.39 7.57 -19.76
CA GLY A 551 -27.47 8.32 -19.13
C GLY A 551 -28.78 7.52 -19.14
N PRO A 552 -29.80 7.95 -18.36
CA PRO A 552 -31.08 7.25 -18.28
C PRO A 552 -31.91 7.32 -19.57
N GLN A 553 -31.45 8.10 -20.55
CA GLN A 553 -31.98 8.17 -21.91
C GLN A 553 -30.79 8.14 -22.86
N ASP A 554 -30.81 7.23 -23.83
CA ASP A 554 -29.68 6.90 -24.72
C ASP A 554 -29.08 8.07 -25.53
N ASP A 555 -29.73 9.24 -25.55
CA ASP A 555 -29.32 10.42 -26.34
C ASP A 555 -28.79 11.58 -25.48
N VAL A 556 -28.62 11.40 -24.18
CA VAL A 556 -28.28 12.50 -23.25
C VAL A 556 -27.01 12.20 -22.47
N LEU A 557 -26.05 13.13 -22.50
CA LEU A 557 -24.78 13.04 -21.80
C LEU A 557 -24.73 14.06 -20.66
N PRO A 558 -24.46 13.64 -19.39
CA PRO A 558 -24.20 14.57 -18.32
C PRO A 558 -22.89 15.35 -18.54
N PRO A 559 -22.76 16.59 -18.04
CA PRO A 559 -21.47 17.28 -18.00
C PRO A 559 -20.52 16.60 -16.99
N ALA A 560 -19.24 16.86 -17.10
CA ALA A 560 -18.16 16.23 -16.32
C ALA A 560 -18.10 14.69 -16.49
N THR A 561 -18.39 14.19 -17.69
CA THR A 561 -18.35 12.76 -18.00
C THR A 561 -17.55 12.48 -19.27
N TRP A 562 -17.19 11.22 -19.46
CA TRP A 562 -16.57 10.75 -20.69
C TRP A 562 -17.63 10.38 -21.72
N LEU A 563 -17.46 10.87 -22.96
CA LEU A 563 -18.20 10.44 -24.15
C LEU A 563 -17.37 9.34 -24.82
N PRO A 564 -17.77 8.07 -24.71
CA PRO A 564 -17.11 6.98 -25.42
C PRO A 564 -17.44 7.02 -26.91
N VAL A 565 -16.43 7.12 -27.76
CA VAL A 565 -16.55 7.10 -29.21
C VAL A 565 -15.78 5.91 -29.76
N THR A 566 -16.46 5.13 -30.61
CA THR A 566 -15.81 4.04 -31.35
C THR A 566 -15.77 4.40 -32.82
N LEU A 567 -14.60 4.33 -33.43
CA LEU A 567 -14.36 4.63 -34.85
C LEU A 567 -13.93 3.36 -35.57
N TYR A 568 -14.40 3.17 -36.79
CA TYR A 568 -14.10 2.00 -37.61
C TYR A 568 -13.25 2.40 -38.78
N TRP A 569 -12.02 1.81 -38.87
CA TRP A 569 -11.03 2.11 -39.88
C TRP A 569 -10.67 0.86 -40.69
N ARG A 570 -10.30 1.05 -41.97
CA ARG A 570 -9.84 -0.02 -42.84
C ARG A 570 -8.83 0.51 -43.84
N PHE A 571 -7.79 -0.24 -44.15
CA PHE A 571 -6.99 -0.09 -45.35
C PHE A 571 -7.50 -1.04 -46.41
N LYS A 572 -7.69 -0.55 -47.64
CA LYS A 572 -8.05 -1.40 -48.79
C LYS A 572 -6.84 -2.20 -49.30
N GLU A 573 -5.65 -1.61 -49.21
CA GLU A 573 -4.39 -2.17 -49.60
C GLU A 573 -3.40 -2.06 -48.42
N PRO A 574 -2.30 -2.85 -48.38
CA PRO A 574 -1.30 -2.70 -47.33
C PRO A 574 -0.77 -1.26 -47.26
N PRO A 575 -0.73 -0.59 -46.08
CA PRO A 575 -0.26 0.78 -45.97
C PRO A 575 1.23 0.90 -46.29
N THR A 576 1.62 2.01 -46.92
CA THR A 576 3.00 2.35 -47.22
C THR A 576 3.62 3.12 -46.02
N PRO A 577 4.97 3.22 -45.92
CA PRO A 577 5.65 3.84 -44.77
C PRO A 577 5.28 5.31 -44.47
N ASP A 578 4.75 6.03 -45.45
CA ASP A 578 4.27 7.40 -45.32
C ASP A 578 2.80 7.49 -44.87
N GLN A 579 2.09 6.36 -44.76
CA GLN A 579 0.69 6.29 -44.40
C GLN A 579 0.48 6.07 -42.90
N ASP A 580 1.12 6.89 -42.07
CA ASP A 580 0.87 6.96 -40.65
C ASP A 580 0.06 8.21 -40.32
N TYR A 581 -1.03 8.05 -39.57
CA TYR A 581 -2.05 9.09 -39.41
C TYR A 581 -2.33 9.40 -37.94
N ILE A 582 -2.78 10.63 -37.70
CA ILE A 582 -3.34 11.12 -36.46
C ILE A 582 -4.83 11.37 -36.65
N ILE A 583 -5.62 10.90 -35.71
CA ILE A 583 -7.05 11.11 -35.63
C ILE A 583 -7.33 12.28 -34.70
N SER A 584 -8.15 13.21 -35.18
CA SER A 584 -8.55 14.39 -34.44
C SER A 584 -10.07 14.41 -34.35
N LEU A 585 -10.60 14.34 -33.13
CA LEU A 585 -12.04 14.57 -32.89
C LEU A 585 -12.24 15.89 -32.15
N ARG A 586 -13.29 16.61 -32.50
CA ARG A 586 -13.71 17.86 -31.90
C ARG A 586 -15.18 17.81 -31.53
N LEU A 587 -15.49 18.07 -30.27
CA LEU A 587 -16.87 18.29 -29.81
C LEU A 587 -17.18 19.77 -29.91
N LEU A 588 -18.06 20.14 -30.81
CA LEU A 588 -18.43 21.52 -31.11
C LEU A 588 -19.88 21.77 -30.72
N ASP A 589 -20.18 22.94 -30.14
CA ASP A 589 -21.56 23.40 -29.98
C ASP A 589 -22.17 23.93 -31.32
N THR A 590 -23.42 24.34 -31.29
CA THR A 590 -24.14 24.88 -32.46
C THR A 590 -23.55 26.20 -33.00
N GLN A 591 -22.67 26.86 -32.22
CA GLN A 591 -21.96 28.07 -32.65
C GLN A 591 -20.56 27.76 -33.20
N GLY A 592 -20.17 26.48 -33.22
CA GLY A 592 -18.85 26.03 -33.66
C GLY A 592 -17.73 26.17 -32.58
N LYS A 593 -18.08 26.49 -31.35
CA LYS A 593 -17.10 26.55 -30.24
C LYS A 593 -16.73 25.16 -29.81
N GLU A 594 -15.42 24.92 -29.67
CA GLU A 594 -14.84 23.66 -29.19
C GLU A 594 -14.97 23.52 -27.65
N TRP A 595 -15.48 22.37 -27.22
CA TRP A 595 -15.64 22.01 -25.81
C TRP A 595 -14.80 20.81 -25.39
N ALA A 596 -14.50 19.90 -26.30
CA ALA A 596 -13.60 18.76 -26.06
C ALA A 596 -12.84 18.43 -27.34
N ALA A 597 -11.66 17.88 -27.16
CA ALA A 597 -10.77 17.48 -28.23
C ALA A 597 -10.06 16.16 -27.90
N TYR A 598 -9.87 15.34 -28.94
CA TYR A 598 -9.03 14.15 -28.92
C TYR A 598 -8.09 14.23 -30.13
N ASP A 599 -6.78 14.20 -29.89
CA ASP A 599 -5.75 14.22 -30.92
C ASP A 599 -4.75 13.11 -30.63
N GLN A 600 -4.89 11.96 -31.27
CA GLN A 600 -4.03 10.81 -31.06
C GLN A 600 -3.85 10.00 -32.37
N ALA A 601 -2.77 9.24 -32.44
CA ALA A 601 -2.74 8.17 -33.40
C ALA A 601 -3.79 7.09 -33.01
N PRO A 602 -4.39 6.39 -33.98
CA PRO A 602 -5.34 5.32 -33.70
C PRO A 602 -4.84 4.33 -32.65
N LEU A 603 -5.76 3.79 -31.86
CA LEU A 603 -5.45 2.91 -30.73
C LEU A 603 -4.57 3.58 -29.65
N ASN A 604 -4.85 4.86 -29.37
CA ASN A 604 -4.07 5.68 -28.44
C ASN A 604 -2.57 5.73 -28.76
N GLY A 605 -2.20 5.56 -30.03
CA GLY A 605 -0.81 5.57 -30.47
C GLY A 605 -0.02 4.30 -30.18
N LEU A 606 -0.66 3.29 -29.62
CA LEU A 606 0.00 2.01 -29.29
C LEU A 606 0.39 1.20 -30.53
N ARG A 607 -0.29 1.44 -31.64
CA ARG A 607 0.00 0.79 -32.91
C ARG A 607 -0.08 1.79 -34.06
N PRO A 608 1.03 2.04 -34.79
CA PRO A 608 1.03 2.92 -35.97
C PRO A 608 0.07 2.42 -37.03
N THR A 609 -0.64 3.32 -37.74
CA THR A 609 -1.57 2.94 -38.81
C THR A 609 -0.88 2.17 -39.95
N LEU A 610 0.40 2.43 -40.20
CA LEU A 610 1.21 1.70 -41.19
C LEU A 610 1.35 0.19 -40.90
N THR A 611 1.02 -0.25 -39.68
CA THR A 611 1.04 -1.68 -39.30
C THR A 611 -0.34 -2.35 -39.38
N PHE A 612 -1.38 -1.62 -39.84
CA PHE A 612 -2.72 -2.17 -39.97
C PHE A 612 -2.78 -3.17 -41.14
N PRO A 613 -3.38 -4.35 -40.97
CA PRO A 613 -3.54 -5.29 -42.07
C PRO A 613 -4.55 -4.75 -43.08
N ALA A 614 -4.28 -5.02 -44.38
CA ALA A 614 -5.22 -4.71 -45.47
C ALA A 614 -6.53 -5.50 -45.31
N GLU A 615 -7.61 -4.94 -45.80
CA GLU A 615 -8.94 -5.56 -45.86
C GLU A 615 -9.52 -5.94 -44.48
N GLN A 616 -8.88 -5.56 -43.37
CA GLN A 616 -9.36 -5.77 -42.03
C GLN A 616 -9.88 -4.46 -41.40
N THR A 617 -11.05 -4.53 -40.77
CA THR A 617 -11.58 -3.41 -39.99
C THR A 617 -10.88 -3.32 -38.66
N ILE A 618 -10.35 -2.15 -38.32
CA ILE A 618 -9.76 -1.79 -37.03
C ILE A 618 -10.75 -0.97 -36.24
N ILE A 619 -10.99 -1.35 -35.01
CA ILE A 619 -11.87 -0.64 -34.09
C ILE A 619 -10.98 0.24 -33.18
N ASP A 620 -11.19 1.52 -33.25
CA ASP A 620 -10.44 2.53 -32.52
C ASP A 620 -11.35 3.17 -31.47
N TYR A 621 -10.89 3.27 -30.24
CA TYR A 621 -11.64 3.80 -29.11
C TYR A 621 -11.08 5.18 -28.76
N ALA A 622 -11.87 6.20 -29.03
CA ALA A 622 -11.53 7.60 -28.83
C ALA A 622 -12.49 8.23 -27.81
N ASP A 623 -12.11 8.20 -26.54
CA ASP A 623 -12.94 8.73 -25.47
C ASP A 623 -12.68 10.24 -25.30
N LEU A 624 -13.74 11.08 -25.30
CA LEU A 624 -13.64 12.52 -25.07
C LEU A 624 -14.22 12.90 -23.71
N PHE A 625 -13.47 13.66 -22.92
CA PHE A 625 -13.99 14.20 -21.66
C PHE A 625 -14.78 15.49 -21.92
N VAL A 626 -16.08 15.47 -21.60
CA VAL A 626 -16.96 16.64 -21.67
C VAL A 626 -16.82 17.44 -20.38
N PRO A 627 -16.36 18.70 -20.42
CA PRO A 627 -16.14 19.48 -19.20
C PRO A 627 -17.43 19.74 -18.43
N GLY A 628 -17.31 19.86 -17.09
CA GLY A 628 -18.46 20.14 -16.20
C GLY A 628 -19.12 21.50 -16.42
N ASN A 629 -18.43 22.43 -17.09
CA ASN A 629 -18.95 23.74 -17.47
C ASN A 629 -19.51 23.79 -18.92
N ALA A 630 -19.60 22.63 -19.60
CA ALA A 630 -20.25 22.57 -20.92
C ALA A 630 -21.74 22.88 -20.76
N PRO A 631 -22.26 23.91 -21.46
CA PRO A 631 -23.67 24.29 -21.30
C PRO A 631 -24.60 23.22 -21.85
N PRO A 632 -25.80 23.09 -21.31
CA PRO A 632 -26.82 22.23 -21.90
C PRO A 632 -27.12 22.63 -23.33
N GLY A 633 -27.20 21.65 -24.23
CA GLY A 633 -27.47 21.94 -25.66
C GLY A 633 -27.09 20.80 -26.59
N LEU A 634 -27.22 21.06 -27.88
CA LEU A 634 -26.80 20.14 -28.93
C LEU A 634 -25.33 20.37 -29.31
N TYR A 635 -24.63 19.28 -29.50
CA TYR A 635 -23.23 19.24 -29.89
C TYR A 635 -23.03 18.33 -31.10
N HIS A 636 -21.99 18.59 -31.87
CA HIS A 636 -21.58 17.78 -33.00
C HIS A 636 -20.13 17.34 -32.85
N LEU A 637 -19.83 16.09 -33.23
CA LEU A 637 -18.48 15.62 -33.38
C LEU A 637 -17.96 15.85 -34.79
N ASN A 638 -16.82 16.48 -34.92
CA ASN A 638 -16.09 16.60 -36.16
C ASN A 638 -14.85 15.74 -36.17
N LEU A 639 -14.69 14.91 -37.18
CA LEU A 639 -13.54 14.02 -37.39
C LEU A 639 -12.61 14.64 -38.44
N GLN A 640 -11.31 14.66 -38.14
CA GLN A 640 -10.26 14.99 -39.08
C GLN A 640 -9.15 13.97 -39.03
N VAL A 641 -8.50 13.70 -40.16
CA VAL A 641 -7.34 12.81 -40.28
C VAL A 641 -6.17 13.62 -40.78
N TRP A 642 -5.05 13.51 -40.08
CA TRP A 642 -3.83 14.25 -40.37
C TRP A 642 -2.68 13.27 -40.62
N PRO A 643 -1.70 13.62 -41.49
CA PRO A 643 -0.47 12.85 -41.57
C PRO A 643 0.31 12.98 -40.26
N ARG A 644 0.86 11.88 -39.75
CA ARG A 644 1.68 11.90 -38.56
C ARG A 644 2.99 12.63 -38.79
N CYS A 645 3.60 12.43 -39.96
CA CYS A 645 4.80 13.14 -40.40
C CYS A 645 4.60 13.71 -41.78
N GLN A 646 5.02 14.95 -42.02
CA GLN A 646 5.06 15.57 -43.34
C GLN A 646 6.25 16.52 -43.43
N ALA A 647 7.00 16.45 -44.55
CA ALA A 647 8.15 17.30 -44.83
C ALA A 647 9.20 17.38 -43.70
N GLY A 648 9.44 16.27 -43.01
CA GLY A 648 10.42 16.18 -41.91
C GLY A 648 9.89 16.69 -40.55
N VAL A 649 8.65 17.16 -40.48
CA VAL A 649 7.97 17.52 -39.23
C VAL A 649 7.02 16.39 -38.84
N CYS A 650 7.13 15.90 -37.61
CA CYS A 650 6.23 14.88 -37.08
C CYS A 650 5.37 15.45 -35.93
N TRP A 651 4.17 14.90 -35.81
CA TRP A 651 3.29 15.17 -34.70
C TRP A 651 3.91 14.69 -33.37
N ASP A 652 3.72 15.47 -32.33
CA ASP A 652 4.20 15.19 -30.98
C ASP A 652 3.04 15.16 -29.99
N ALA A 653 2.92 14.05 -29.26
CA ALA A 653 1.90 13.89 -28.22
C ALA A 653 1.97 14.92 -27.08
N ALA A 654 3.17 15.52 -26.85
CA ALA A 654 3.33 16.61 -25.88
C ALA A 654 2.75 17.96 -26.39
N GLN A 655 2.53 18.07 -27.71
CA GLN A 655 1.92 19.23 -28.35
C GLN A 655 0.81 18.77 -29.31
N PRO A 656 -0.26 18.14 -28.81
CA PRO A 656 -1.21 17.38 -29.64
C PRO A 656 -1.91 18.22 -30.71
N ARG A 657 -2.06 19.53 -30.50
CA ARG A 657 -2.69 20.45 -31.48
C ARG A 657 -1.74 20.94 -32.58
N ARG A 658 -0.45 20.57 -32.53
CA ARG A 658 0.53 20.92 -33.55
C ARG A 658 0.67 19.80 -34.57
N HIS A 659 -0.15 19.87 -35.62
CA HIS A 659 -0.13 18.90 -36.72
C HIS A 659 1.06 19.10 -37.67
N ALA A 660 1.53 18.02 -38.28
CA ALA A 660 2.68 18.01 -39.18
C ALA A 660 2.43 18.69 -40.54
N GLY A 661 1.16 18.82 -40.95
CA GLY A 661 0.74 19.38 -42.24
C GLY A 661 -0.75 19.66 -42.28
N PRO A 662 -1.32 19.92 -43.45
CA PRO A 662 -2.78 20.08 -43.60
C PRO A 662 -3.51 18.74 -43.35
N PRO A 663 -4.80 18.77 -42.98
CA PRO A 663 -5.60 17.57 -42.88
C PRO A 663 -5.78 16.92 -44.26
N LEU A 664 -5.94 15.58 -44.27
CA LEU A 664 -6.12 14.81 -45.53
C LEU A 664 -7.45 15.12 -46.24
N ALA A 665 -8.43 15.62 -45.51
CA ALA A 665 -9.71 16.06 -46.01
C ALA A 665 -10.31 17.16 -45.12
N PRO A 666 -11.30 17.92 -45.57
CA PRO A 666 -12.08 18.83 -44.73
C PRO A 666 -12.64 18.11 -43.49
N PRO A 667 -12.96 18.86 -42.40
CA PRO A 667 -13.62 18.27 -41.23
C PRO A 667 -14.88 17.52 -41.62
N LEU A 668 -14.99 16.27 -41.15
CA LEU A 668 -16.15 15.42 -41.41
C LEU A 668 -17.06 15.47 -40.17
N PRO A 669 -18.23 16.09 -40.26
CA PRO A 669 -19.23 16.00 -39.20
C PRO A 669 -19.73 14.55 -39.11
N LEU A 670 -19.67 13.99 -37.89
CA LEU A 670 -20.23 12.67 -37.63
C LEU A 670 -21.76 12.78 -37.53
N VAL A 671 -22.44 11.75 -38.02
CA VAL A 671 -23.88 11.83 -38.42
C VAL A 671 -24.83 12.10 -37.25
N HIS A 672 -24.45 11.70 -36.00
CA HIS A 672 -25.37 11.82 -34.87
C HIS A 672 -25.01 12.99 -33.96
N PRO A 673 -25.94 13.91 -33.67
CA PRO A 673 -25.73 14.97 -32.69
C PRO A 673 -25.78 14.42 -31.25
N ILE A 674 -25.07 15.08 -30.36
CA ILE A 674 -24.98 14.72 -28.93
C ILE A 674 -25.72 15.77 -28.11
N THR A 675 -26.59 15.35 -27.20
CA THR A 675 -27.30 16.26 -26.30
C THR A 675 -26.63 16.26 -24.94
N VAL A 676 -26.14 17.41 -24.46
CA VAL A 676 -25.64 17.59 -23.09
C VAL A 676 -26.76 18.20 -22.24
N ARG A 677 -27.04 17.57 -21.09
CA ARG A 677 -28.01 18.08 -20.09
C ARG A 677 -27.45 17.85 -18.68
N PRO A 678 -27.82 18.72 -17.72
CA PRO A 678 -27.40 18.59 -16.31
C PRO A 678 -27.87 17.29 -15.70
#